data_db6ce9dea6cf04c265884dea87afeeac
#
_entry.id   db6ce9dea6cf04c265884dea87afeeac
#
_cell.length_a   1.000
_cell.length_b   1.000
_cell.length_c   1.000
_cell.angle_alpha   90.00
_cell.angle_beta   90.00
_cell.angle_gamma   90.00
#
_symmetry.space_group_name_H-M   'P 1'
#
loop_
_entity.id
_entity.type
_entity.pdbx_description
1 polymer ?
#
loop_
_entity_poly.entity_id
_entity_poly.type
_entity_poly.pdbx_seq_one_letter_code
_entity_poly.pdbx_strand_id
1 'polypeptide(L)'
;MLDQPEVTAKSVETYRGLWGIVGFLLITWAFLLFAFTDLYSWLAYIEVLLGAWGLATIGLAWTAPSYNRRYMTTWNWTTAILTMVGFGAWAWMQIRLNPSYGTDEIAFNQYAAQIASHWRNPYLHSMAPSFQMFHVSPNGYTFRLNGTPVEALSYPALSFLIYLPFLWLGFMTQMAVIINVILWAAAVLLTFFLLPKRLRPLALIAGSLPILTGFTVGGVTDVVFLIPLIIAVYQWDRYPSLSGWRTWLTPVAMGLAISVKQTPWPIIPFLLAAWYLEMNGQGQRKEAIKLLLRFLLIMGGVFLAINLPFIISNPSAWLQGVLTPVASNAVPAGQGLVGLSIFLGIGGGNLFYFSLLLVITFVAFFVIYIATYPRFKALTVLTPSFILFFSARSFASYFVVLALPALVSLFSTSNVTREKFPKLTAHRRFEYSAIGLAIAGLLAGTLALTSDSPLAIQIISIKTTGQLATIIQVRLNVTNRTNHAVTPAFTVQNGGAETAFWIRQSGPKVLPAHESASYNLMAPNFFAQSPLTGGFQVAAFTESPGTVSVSAPFSVNPYHLIMNPEAVNQIQPPGRIVKLTTQLVDAFDNPVHQAGLPVYLGQTVYRQAGQIYGQASINGSGIGMTPVASHTDDNGVATFYVTTQLSSTDPIYFEANLVNNLTGYPYGYSEIVPIRFLNGH
;
A
#
# COMPACT_ATOMS: atom_id res chain seq x y z
N MET A 1 -4.50 -29.08 34.60
CA MET A 1 -4.88 -27.73 35.05
C MET A 1 -3.57 -26.99 35.28
N LEU A 2 -3.19 -26.10 34.43
CA LEU A 2 -2.04 -25.22 34.64
C LEU A 2 -2.47 -24.19 35.69
N ASP A 3 -1.71 -24.06 36.77
CA ASP A 3 -1.88 -23.03 37.78
C ASP A 3 -2.06 -21.67 37.09
N GLN A 4 -3.27 -21.11 37.23
CA GLN A 4 -3.52 -19.75 36.70
C GLN A 4 -2.77 -18.79 37.64
N PRO A 5 -1.85 -17.96 37.13
CA PRO A 5 -1.24 -16.93 37.96
C PRO A 5 -2.35 -16.06 38.52
N GLU A 6 -2.26 -15.71 39.80
CA GLU A 6 -3.17 -14.80 40.49
C GLU A 6 -3.53 -13.60 39.60
N VAL A 7 -4.82 -13.46 39.37
CA VAL A 7 -5.36 -12.35 38.53
C VAL A 7 -5.15 -11.06 39.31
N THR A 8 -4.08 -10.34 39.00
CA THR A 8 -3.81 -9.06 39.63
C THR A 8 -4.83 -8.00 39.17
N ALA A 9 -5.14 -7.04 40.02
CA ALA A 9 -6.05 -5.92 39.68
C ALA A 9 -5.63 -5.24 38.35
N LYS A 10 -4.34 -5.06 38.12
CA LYS A 10 -3.76 -4.50 36.89
C LYS A 10 -4.08 -5.33 35.64
N SER A 11 -4.15 -6.66 35.74
CA SER A 11 -4.50 -7.52 34.60
C SER A 11 -5.99 -7.44 34.23
N VAL A 12 -6.85 -7.17 35.18
CA VAL A 12 -8.28 -6.94 34.96
C VAL A 12 -8.52 -5.59 34.28
N GLU A 13 -7.83 -4.54 34.73
CA GLU A 13 -7.92 -3.21 34.12
C GLU A 13 -7.44 -3.23 32.66
N THR A 14 -6.31 -3.89 32.36
CA THR A 14 -5.82 -4.04 31.00
C THR A 14 -6.85 -4.75 30.11
N TYR A 15 -7.45 -5.82 30.58
CA TYR A 15 -8.49 -6.55 29.84
C TYR A 15 -9.71 -5.67 29.54
N ARG A 16 -10.17 -4.91 30.53
CA ARG A 16 -11.29 -3.98 30.38
C ARG A 16 -10.96 -2.90 29.37
N GLY A 17 -9.77 -2.30 29.46
CA GLY A 17 -9.31 -1.28 28.50
C GLY A 17 -9.31 -1.79 27.06
N LEU A 18 -8.79 -3.00 26.82
CA LEU A 18 -8.77 -3.60 25.49
C LEU A 18 -10.19 -3.81 24.91
N TRP A 19 -11.16 -4.27 25.73
CA TRP A 19 -12.55 -4.41 25.27
C TRP A 19 -13.22 -3.04 25.05
N GLY A 20 -12.88 -2.04 25.84
CA GLY A 20 -13.31 -0.65 25.60
C GLY A 20 -12.86 -0.16 24.23
N ILE A 21 -11.61 -0.44 23.84
CA ILE A 21 -11.06 -0.11 22.51
C ILE A 21 -11.83 -0.86 21.41
N VAL A 22 -12.14 -2.15 21.59
CA VAL A 22 -12.94 -2.90 20.60
C VAL A 22 -14.34 -2.31 20.45
N GLY A 23 -14.99 -1.91 21.56
CA GLY A 23 -16.28 -1.22 21.51
C GLY A 23 -16.20 0.09 20.72
N PHE A 24 -15.13 0.86 20.91
CA PHE A 24 -14.88 2.07 20.13
C PHE A 24 -14.65 1.77 18.63
N LEU A 25 -13.94 0.70 18.30
CA LEU A 25 -13.76 0.27 16.90
C LEU A 25 -15.09 -0.11 16.23
N LEU A 26 -16.01 -0.76 16.96
CA LEU A 26 -17.35 -1.06 16.43
C LEU A 26 -18.12 0.22 16.08
N ILE A 27 -18.04 1.24 16.95
CA ILE A 27 -18.63 2.55 16.67
C ILE A 27 -17.98 3.18 15.44
N THR A 28 -16.66 3.08 15.32
CA THR A 28 -15.93 3.57 14.16
C THR A 28 -16.40 2.88 12.86
N TRP A 29 -16.60 1.56 12.87
CA TRP A 29 -17.17 0.84 11.73
C TRP A 29 -18.60 1.30 11.41
N ALA A 30 -19.43 1.57 12.42
CA ALA A 30 -20.76 2.14 12.22
C ALA A 30 -20.68 3.47 11.44
N PHE A 31 -19.84 4.39 11.88
CA PHE A 31 -19.64 5.68 11.20
C PHE A 31 -19.09 5.54 9.77
N LEU A 32 -18.18 4.59 9.53
CA LEU A 32 -17.66 4.35 8.18
C LEU A 32 -18.74 3.82 7.23
N LEU A 33 -19.69 3.04 7.73
CA LEU A 33 -20.82 2.53 6.94
C LEU A 33 -21.87 3.61 6.69
N PHE A 34 -22.02 4.58 7.58
CA PHE A 34 -22.95 5.70 7.43
C PHE A 34 -22.77 6.45 6.12
N ALA A 35 -21.53 6.62 5.66
CA ALA A 35 -21.21 7.27 4.40
C ALA A 35 -21.85 6.59 3.16
N PHE A 36 -22.38 5.38 3.29
CA PHE A 36 -22.98 4.61 2.19
C PHE A 36 -24.49 4.41 2.33
N THR A 37 -25.11 4.94 3.39
CA THR A 37 -26.56 4.77 3.65
C THR A 37 -27.45 5.41 2.61
N ASP A 38 -26.97 6.47 1.96
CA ASP A 38 -27.68 7.11 0.84
C ASP A 38 -27.79 6.17 -0.38
N LEU A 39 -26.84 5.27 -0.55
CA LEU A 39 -26.84 4.28 -1.62
C LEU A 39 -27.66 3.04 -1.26
N TYR A 40 -27.63 2.64 0.01
CA TYR A 40 -28.24 1.40 0.48
C TYR A 40 -28.79 1.58 1.90
N SER A 41 -30.07 1.90 2.00
CA SER A 41 -30.75 2.18 3.28
C SER A 41 -30.69 1.04 4.31
N TRP A 42 -30.53 -0.22 3.88
CA TRP A 42 -30.37 -1.36 4.78
C TRP A 42 -29.08 -1.31 5.63
N LEU A 43 -28.04 -0.57 5.16
CA LEU A 43 -26.82 -0.36 5.95
C LEU A 43 -27.09 0.35 7.27
N ALA A 44 -28.10 1.21 7.34
CA ALA A 44 -28.49 1.89 8.56
C ALA A 44 -28.82 0.91 9.70
N TYR A 45 -29.41 -0.27 9.40
CA TYR A 45 -29.67 -1.28 10.43
C TYR A 45 -28.37 -1.89 10.98
N ILE A 46 -27.37 -2.14 10.11
CA ILE A 46 -26.06 -2.63 10.54
C ILE A 46 -25.34 -1.56 11.34
N GLU A 47 -25.40 -0.31 10.92
CA GLU A 47 -24.80 0.83 11.62
C GLU A 47 -25.34 0.95 13.04
N VAL A 48 -26.67 0.99 13.19
CA VAL A 48 -27.32 1.08 14.51
C VAL A 48 -26.96 -0.12 15.39
N LEU A 49 -26.93 -1.33 14.82
CA LEU A 49 -26.53 -2.53 15.55
C LEU A 49 -25.08 -2.46 16.03
N LEU A 50 -24.15 -2.08 15.16
CA LEU A 50 -22.72 -1.97 15.50
C LEU A 50 -22.47 -0.87 16.53
N GLY A 51 -23.11 0.29 16.34
CA GLY A 51 -23.00 1.42 17.28
C GLY A 51 -23.54 1.08 18.67
N ALA A 52 -24.76 0.52 18.74
CA ALA A 52 -25.38 0.12 20.00
C ALA A 52 -24.58 -0.98 20.71
N TRP A 53 -24.11 -2.00 19.93
CA TRP A 53 -23.28 -3.07 20.50
C TRP A 53 -21.91 -2.55 20.96
N GLY A 54 -21.32 -1.60 20.24
CA GLY A 54 -20.09 -0.92 20.63
C GLY A 54 -20.23 -0.19 21.97
N LEU A 55 -21.28 0.61 22.12
CA LEU A 55 -21.60 1.29 23.38
C LEU A 55 -21.83 0.30 24.53
N ALA A 56 -22.60 -0.75 24.30
CA ALA A 56 -22.83 -1.80 25.29
C ALA A 56 -21.53 -2.52 25.68
N THR A 57 -20.63 -2.75 24.71
CA THR A 57 -19.31 -3.37 24.97
C THR A 57 -18.42 -2.46 25.81
N ILE A 58 -18.43 -1.14 25.59
CA ILE A 58 -17.75 -0.16 26.45
C ILE A 58 -18.35 -0.18 27.85
N GLY A 59 -19.68 -0.15 27.97
CA GLY A 59 -20.37 -0.21 29.26
C GLY A 59 -20.04 -1.47 30.05
N LEU A 60 -20.04 -2.64 29.41
CA LEU A 60 -19.64 -3.90 30.02
C LEU A 60 -18.16 -3.94 30.40
N ALA A 61 -17.28 -3.34 29.60
CA ALA A 61 -15.87 -3.24 29.93
C ALA A 61 -15.66 -2.48 31.24
N TRP A 62 -16.49 -1.50 31.55
CA TRP A 62 -16.44 -0.73 32.80
C TRP A 62 -17.03 -1.47 34.00
N THR A 63 -18.10 -2.24 33.80
CA THR A 63 -18.90 -2.81 34.88
C THR A 63 -18.63 -4.28 35.15
N ALA A 64 -18.13 -5.04 34.18
CA ALA A 64 -17.93 -6.48 34.30
C ALA A 64 -16.86 -6.85 35.34
N PRO A 65 -17.20 -7.67 36.35
CA PRO A 65 -16.27 -7.96 37.47
C PRO A 65 -15.14 -8.90 37.08
N SER A 66 -15.30 -9.78 36.09
CA SER A 66 -14.24 -10.66 35.60
C SER A 66 -14.50 -11.18 34.19
N TYR A 67 -13.41 -11.55 33.46
CA TYR A 67 -13.47 -12.11 32.10
C TYR A 67 -13.84 -13.61 32.08
N ASN A 68 -13.94 -14.29 33.21
CA ASN A 68 -14.16 -15.73 33.29
C ASN A 68 -15.66 -16.13 33.35
N ARG A 69 -16.59 -15.19 33.41
CA ARG A 69 -18.01 -15.52 33.44
C ARG A 69 -18.51 -16.03 32.08
N ARG A 70 -19.38 -17.03 32.09
CA ARG A 70 -19.89 -17.71 30.89
C ARG A 70 -20.53 -16.73 29.89
N TYR A 71 -21.33 -15.77 30.36
CA TYR A 71 -21.96 -14.75 29.50
C TYR A 71 -20.93 -13.87 28.80
N MET A 72 -19.78 -13.57 29.44
CA MET A 72 -18.71 -12.79 28.82
C MET A 72 -18.08 -13.55 27.64
N THR A 73 -18.01 -14.87 27.69
CA THR A 73 -17.49 -15.65 26.56
C THR A 73 -18.41 -15.50 25.33
N THR A 74 -19.73 -15.61 25.54
CA THR A 74 -20.71 -15.40 24.46
C THR A 74 -20.64 -13.97 23.94
N TRP A 75 -20.62 -12.96 24.83
CA TRP A 75 -20.48 -11.56 24.46
C TRP A 75 -19.24 -11.30 23.62
N ASN A 76 -18.09 -11.82 24.04
CA ASN A 76 -16.82 -11.62 23.34
C ASN A 76 -16.83 -12.24 21.94
N TRP A 77 -17.45 -13.42 21.76
CA TRP A 77 -17.62 -14.02 20.44
C TRP A 77 -18.60 -13.24 19.56
N THR A 78 -19.72 -12.81 20.12
CA THR A 78 -20.66 -11.97 19.37
C THR A 78 -20.01 -10.66 18.94
N THR A 79 -19.23 -10.04 19.83
CA THR A 79 -18.45 -8.83 19.50
C THR A 79 -17.44 -9.09 18.39
N ALA A 80 -16.73 -10.23 18.42
CA ALA A 80 -15.78 -10.58 17.36
C ALA A 80 -16.48 -10.79 16.02
N ILE A 81 -17.62 -11.47 16.00
CA ILE A 81 -18.42 -11.67 14.80
C ILE A 81 -18.94 -10.35 14.25
N LEU A 82 -19.51 -9.50 15.10
CA LEU A 82 -20.03 -8.18 14.69
C LEU A 82 -18.92 -7.27 14.15
N THR A 83 -17.70 -7.34 14.72
CA THR A 83 -16.54 -6.63 14.17
C THR A 83 -16.24 -7.10 12.75
N MET A 84 -16.29 -8.39 12.49
CA MET A 84 -16.08 -8.94 11.15
C MET A 84 -17.26 -8.66 10.20
N VAL A 85 -18.48 -8.55 10.71
CA VAL A 85 -19.66 -8.10 9.91
C VAL A 85 -19.48 -6.65 9.48
N GLY A 86 -19.05 -5.76 10.38
CA GLY A 86 -18.75 -4.36 10.05
C GLY A 86 -17.67 -4.25 8.98
N PHE A 87 -16.56 -4.97 9.16
CA PHE A 87 -15.50 -5.06 8.15
C PHE A 87 -16.02 -5.61 6.81
N GLY A 88 -16.78 -6.70 6.83
CA GLY A 88 -17.31 -7.34 5.62
C GLY A 88 -18.29 -6.44 4.86
N ALA A 89 -19.17 -5.73 5.56
CA ALA A 89 -20.09 -4.76 4.97
C ALA A 89 -19.33 -3.61 4.29
N TRP A 90 -18.34 -3.05 4.98
CA TRP A 90 -17.47 -2.02 4.42
C TRP A 90 -16.69 -2.53 3.20
N ALA A 91 -16.08 -3.70 3.28
CA ALA A 91 -15.35 -4.31 2.18
C ALA A 91 -16.25 -4.54 0.95
N TRP A 92 -17.48 -5.02 1.18
CA TRP A 92 -18.47 -5.21 0.12
C TRP A 92 -18.79 -3.87 -0.57
N MET A 93 -18.96 -2.79 0.19
CA MET A 93 -19.19 -1.45 -0.37
C MET A 93 -18.00 -0.98 -1.21
N GLN A 94 -16.76 -1.14 -0.70
CA GLN A 94 -15.57 -0.76 -1.45
C GLN A 94 -15.45 -1.52 -2.77
N ILE A 95 -15.72 -2.82 -2.78
CA ILE A 95 -15.70 -3.64 -3.99
C ILE A 95 -16.78 -3.21 -4.98
N ARG A 96 -17.95 -2.78 -4.50
CA ARG A 96 -19.05 -2.32 -5.36
C ARG A 96 -18.77 -0.95 -5.98
N LEU A 97 -18.19 -0.04 -5.22
CA LEU A 97 -17.88 1.31 -5.68
C LEU A 97 -16.65 1.37 -6.57
N ASN A 98 -15.66 0.52 -6.29
CA ASN A 98 -14.43 0.43 -7.06
C ASN A 98 -14.13 -1.03 -7.41
N PRO A 99 -14.68 -1.53 -8.53
CA PRO A 99 -14.49 -2.92 -8.93
C PRO A 99 -13.11 -3.25 -9.49
N SER A 100 -12.24 -2.24 -9.67
CA SER A 100 -10.86 -2.46 -10.12
C SER A 100 -10.01 -3.14 -9.07
N TYR A 101 -9.05 -3.95 -9.52
CA TYR A 101 -8.05 -4.54 -8.61
C TYR A 101 -6.97 -3.51 -8.30
N GLY A 102 -6.63 -3.39 -6.99
CA GLY A 102 -5.68 -2.40 -6.54
C GLY A 102 -4.22 -2.71 -6.88
N THR A 103 -3.91 -3.98 -7.18
CA THR A 103 -2.53 -4.44 -7.46
C THR A 103 -2.50 -5.46 -8.60
N ASP A 104 -1.37 -5.52 -9.29
CA ASP A 104 -1.06 -6.57 -10.27
C ASP A 104 -0.96 -7.97 -9.62
N GLU A 105 -0.56 -8.07 -8.35
CA GLU A 105 -0.42 -9.33 -7.63
C GLU A 105 -1.68 -10.19 -7.68
N ILE A 106 -2.82 -9.61 -7.28
CA ILE A 106 -4.07 -10.37 -7.19
C ILE A 106 -4.70 -10.57 -8.57
N ALA A 107 -4.50 -9.62 -9.49
CA ALA A 107 -4.92 -9.75 -10.87
C ALA A 107 -4.22 -10.94 -11.54
N PHE A 108 -2.91 -11.05 -11.36
CA PHE A 108 -2.11 -12.17 -11.87
C PHE A 108 -2.57 -13.50 -11.29
N ASN A 109 -2.81 -13.56 -9.98
CA ASN A 109 -3.23 -14.79 -9.33
C ASN A 109 -4.61 -15.28 -9.83
N GLN A 110 -5.58 -14.38 -10.00
CA GLN A 110 -6.87 -14.78 -10.55
C GLN A 110 -6.78 -15.17 -12.02
N TYR A 111 -5.99 -14.45 -12.82
CA TYR A 111 -5.78 -14.80 -14.23
C TYR A 111 -5.02 -16.13 -14.37
N ALA A 112 -3.98 -16.35 -13.55
CA ALA A 112 -3.27 -17.61 -13.50
C ALA A 112 -4.19 -18.78 -13.12
N ALA A 113 -5.14 -18.57 -12.19
CA ALA A 113 -6.16 -19.56 -11.86
C ALA A 113 -7.07 -19.86 -13.08
N GLN A 114 -7.45 -18.83 -13.85
CA GLN A 114 -8.23 -19.05 -15.10
C GLN A 114 -7.45 -19.87 -16.12
N ILE A 115 -6.15 -19.59 -16.31
CA ILE A 115 -5.28 -20.40 -17.19
C ILE A 115 -5.21 -21.84 -16.68
N ALA A 116 -4.99 -22.02 -15.38
CA ALA A 116 -4.88 -23.33 -14.76
C ALA A 116 -6.20 -24.13 -14.77
N SER A 117 -7.37 -23.46 -14.73
CA SER A 117 -8.66 -24.12 -14.83
C SER A 117 -8.89 -24.82 -16.18
N HIS A 118 -8.14 -24.40 -17.22
CA HIS A 118 -8.09 -25.02 -18.53
C HIS A 118 -6.90 -25.99 -18.69
N TRP A 119 -6.32 -26.44 -17.58
CA TRP A 119 -5.17 -27.37 -17.54
C TRP A 119 -3.92 -26.85 -18.26
N ARG A 120 -3.78 -25.52 -18.37
CA ARG A 120 -2.57 -24.87 -18.93
C ARG A 120 -1.65 -24.43 -17.82
N ASN A 121 -0.33 -24.41 -18.09
CA ASN A 121 0.67 -23.94 -17.13
C ASN A 121 0.76 -22.41 -17.14
N PRO A 122 0.34 -21.70 -16.06
CA PRO A 122 0.36 -20.24 -16.01
C PRO A 122 1.75 -19.63 -16.12
N TYR A 123 2.79 -20.34 -15.70
CA TYR A 123 4.19 -19.85 -15.80
C TYR A 123 4.71 -19.72 -17.24
N LEU A 124 3.99 -20.27 -18.20
CA LEU A 124 4.32 -20.17 -19.64
C LEU A 124 3.56 -19.03 -20.35
N HIS A 125 2.72 -18.30 -19.64
CA HIS A 125 1.86 -17.27 -20.20
C HIS A 125 2.22 -15.90 -19.64
N SER A 126 2.10 -14.85 -20.47
CA SER A 126 2.13 -13.46 -19.98
C SER A 126 0.87 -13.17 -19.16
N MET A 127 1.07 -12.48 -18.04
CA MET A 127 -0.03 -12.00 -17.19
C MET A 127 -0.57 -10.64 -17.65
N ALA A 128 -0.01 -10.02 -18.70
CA ALA A 128 -0.45 -8.72 -19.22
C ALA A 128 -1.96 -8.59 -19.49
N PRO A 129 -2.67 -9.64 -20.02
CA PRO A 129 -4.11 -9.53 -20.23
C PRO A 129 -4.91 -9.24 -18.96
N SER A 130 -4.38 -9.62 -17.79
CA SER A 130 -5.05 -9.37 -16.50
C SER A 130 -5.16 -7.89 -16.15
N PHE A 131 -4.25 -7.05 -16.64
CA PHE A 131 -4.28 -5.61 -16.39
C PHE A 131 -5.58 -4.97 -16.91
N GLN A 132 -5.96 -5.32 -18.13
CA GLN A 132 -7.20 -4.84 -18.73
C GLN A 132 -8.42 -5.55 -18.15
N MET A 133 -8.35 -6.88 -17.99
CA MET A 133 -9.44 -7.71 -17.49
C MET A 133 -9.94 -7.28 -16.11
N PHE A 134 -9.02 -6.86 -15.22
CA PHE A 134 -9.33 -6.47 -13.85
C PHE A 134 -9.18 -4.97 -13.60
N HIS A 135 -9.06 -4.17 -14.67
CA HIS A 135 -8.95 -2.71 -14.61
C HIS A 135 -7.87 -2.21 -13.64
N VAL A 136 -6.71 -2.89 -13.62
CA VAL A 136 -5.60 -2.47 -12.77
C VAL A 136 -5.05 -1.14 -13.28
N SER A 137 -4.94 -0.15 -12.39
CA SER A 137 -4.31 1.12 -12.74
C SER A 137 -2.82 0.92 -13.09
N PRO A 138 -2.27 1.64 -14.08
CA PRO A 138 -0.82 1.61 -14.36
C PRO A 138 0.08 1.91 -13.15
N ASN A 139 -0.40 2.68 -12.18
CA ASN A 139 0.31 2.91 -10.92
C ASN A 139 0.34 1.68 -9.99
N GLY A 140 -0.50 0.69 -10.25
CA GLY A 140 -0.51 -0.60 -9.55
C GLY A 140 0.34 -1.68 -10.24
N TYR A 141 1.04 -1.35 -11.33
CA TYR A 141 1.92 -2.31 -12.02
C TYR A 141 3.29 -2.36 -11.35
N THR A 142 3.85 -3.54 -11.31
CA THR A 142 5.27 -3.72 -11.03
C THR A 142 6.07 -3.50 -12.30
N PHE A 143 6.97 -2.52 -12.32
CA PHE A 143 7.82 -2.25 -13.47
C PHE A 143 9.23 -2.80 -13.25
N ARG A 144 9.91 -3.11 -14.35
CA ARG A 144 11.36 -3.33 -14.41
C ARG A 144 12.09 -2.00 -14.51
N LEU A 145 13.38 -2.00 -14.20
CA LEU A 145 14.22 -0.79 -14.29
C LEU A 145 14.29 -0.18 -15.70
N ASN A 146 14.01 -0.97 -16.74
CA ASN A 146 13.94 -0.50 -18.13
C ASN A 146 12.58 0.12 -18.51
N GLY A 147 11.65 0.22 -17.56
CA GLY A 147 10.31 0.80 -17.76
C GLY A 147 9.27 -0.17 -18.33
N THR A 148 9.58 -1.43 -18.55
CA THR A 148 8.59 -2.41 -18.99
C THR A 148 7.88 -3.04 -17.80
N PRO A 149 6.57 -3.31 -17.87
CA PRO A 149 5.88 -4.00 -16.78
C PRO A 149 6.40 -5.43 -16.61
N VAL A 150 6.38 -5.92 -15.38
CA VAL A 150 6.60 -7.34 -15.07
C VAL A 150 5.33 -8.09 -15.43
N GLU A 151 5.42 -8.99 -16.39
CA GLU A 151 4.30 -9.78 -16.89
C GLU A 151 4.39 -11.26 -16.53
N ALA A 152 5.41 -11.66 -15.79
CA ALA A 152 5.59 -13.04 -15.36
C ALA A 152 4.87 -13.29 -14.02
N LEU A 153 4.22 -14.45 -13.91
CA LEU A 153 3.67 -14.90 -12.63
C LEU A 153 4.80 -15.09 -11.62
N SER A 154 4.72 -14.39 -10.48
CA SER A 154 5.86 -14.20 -9.56
C SER A 154 5.79 -15.02 -8.27
N TYR A 155 4.81 -15.91 -8.11
CA TYR A 155 4.54 -16.62 -6.86
C TYR A 155 4.44 -18.13 -7.04
N PRO A 156 4.69 -18.94 -5.97
CA PRO A 156 4.42 -20.37 -5.97
C PRO A 156 2.95 -20.70 -6.22
N ALA A 157 2.67 -21.93 -6.63
CA ALA A 157 1.41 -22.30 -7.25
C ALA A 157 0.16 -22.17 -6.36
N LEU A 158 0.27 -22.28 -5.03
CA LEU A 158 -0.90 -22.14 -4.15
C LEU A 158 -1.49 -20.72 -4.18
N SER A 159 -0.69 -19.72 -4.59
CA SER A 159 -1.16 -18.33 -4.75
C SER A 159 -2.37 -18.21 -5.70
N PHE A 160 -2.45 -19.06 -6.71
CA PHE A 160 -3.55 -19.08 -7.67
C PHE A 160 -4.42 -20.34 -7.58
N LEU A 161 -3.87 -21.48 -7.16
CA LEU A 161 -4.64 -22.73 -7.06
C LEU A 161 -5.80 -22.64 -6.06
N ILE A 162 -5.68 -21.81 -5.04
CA ILE A 162 -6.74 -21.59 -4.04
C ILE A 162 -8.02 -21.04 -4.66
N TYR A 163 -7.94 -20.39 -5.82
CA TYR A 163 -9.09 -19.81 -6.52
C TYR A 163 -9.78 -20.79 -7.46
N LEU A 164 -9.15 -21.92 -7.85
CA LEU A 164 -9.69 -22.89 -8.79
C LEU A 164 -11.08 -23.43 -8.38
N PRO A 165 -11.32 -23.87 -7.13
CA PRO A 165 -12.63 -24.41 -6.75
C PRO A 165 -13.75 -23.40 -6.98
N PHE A 166 -13.49 -22.13 -6.76
CA PHE A 166 -14.47 -21.05 -6.93
C PHE A 166 -14.74 -20.74 -8.40
N LEU A 167 -13.71 -20.82 -9.26
CA LEU A 167 -13.87 -20.71 -10.71
C LEU A 167 -14.75 -21.84 -11.26
N TRP A 168 -14.54 -23.07 -10.82
CA TRP A 168 -15.36 -24.21 -11.22
C TRP A 168 -16.80 -24.12 -10.73
N LEU A 169 -17.04 -23.36 -9.64
CA LEU A 169 -18.40 -23.03 -9.17
C LEU A 169 -19.01 -21.82 -9.90
N GLY A 170 -18.31 -21.24 -10.89
CA GLY A 170 -18.83 -20.16 -11.72
C GLY A 170 -18.60 -18.74 -11.15
N PHE A 171 -17.84 -18.59 -10.06
CA PHE A 171 -17.48 -17.28 -9.54
C PHE A 171 -16.38 -16.66 -10.41
N MET A 172 -16.68 -15.56 -11.10
CA MET A 172 -15.74 -14.92 -12.04
C MET A 172 -15.33 -13.51 -11.60
N THR A 173 -16.32 -12.68 -11.25
CA THR A 173 -16.11 -11.25 -11.02
C THR A 173 -15.60 -11.01 -9.61
N GLN A 174 -14.46 -10.32 -9.49
CA GLN A 174 -13.85 -9.90 -8.20
C GLN A 174 -13.64 -11.04 -7.19
N MET A 175 -13.63 -12.26 -7.67
CA MET A 175 -13.58 -13.47 -6.86
C MET A 175 -12.36 -13.47 -5.91
N ALA A 176 -11.17 -13.14 -6.41
CA ALA A 176 -9.96 -13.21 -5.60
C ALA A 176 -9.98 -12.17 -4.46
N VAL A 177 -10.52 -10.97 -4.70
CA VAL A 177 -10.67 -9.93 -3.66
C VAL A 177 -11.66 -10.39 -2.59
N ILE A 178 -12.82 -10.95 -3.00
CA ILE A 178 -13.84 -11.47 -2.08
C ILE A 178 -13.28 -12.59 -1.21
N ILE A 179 -12.55 -13.54 -1.81
CA ILE A 179 -11.92 -14.64 -1.07
C ILE A 179 -10.90 -14.10 -0.08
N ASN A 180 -10.09 -13.12 -0.46
CA ASN A 180 -9.13 -12.50 0.46
C ASN A 180 -9.81 -11.82 1.64
N VAL A 181 -10.94 -11.14 1.44
CA VAL A 181 -11.73 -10.55 2.54
C VAL A 181 -12.19 -11.65 3.51
N ILE A 182 -12.68 -12.76 2.98
CA ILE A 182 -13.12 -13.92 3.80
C ILE A 182 -11.92 -14.53 4.55
N LEU A 183 -10.79 -14.74 3.87
CA LEU A 183 -9.57 -15.29 4.49
C LEU A 183 -9.01 -14.38 5.58
N TRP A 184 -9.05 -13.06 5.39
CA TRP A 184 -8.66 -12.11 6.42
C TRP A 184 -9.56 -12.21 7.65
N ALA A 185 -10.88 -12.17 7.47
CA ALA A 185 -11.82 -12.31 8.57
C ALA A 185 -11.62 -13.65 9.32
N ALA A 186 -11.42 -14.74 8.59
CA ALA A 186 -11.12 -16.05 9.15
C ALA A 186 -9.79 -16.07 9.92
N ALA A 187 -8.74 -15.41 9.41
CA ALA A 187 -7.45 -15.28 10.10
C ALA A 187 -7.56 -14.48 11.39
N VAL A 188 -8.34 -13.40 11.40
CA VAL A 188 -8.61 -12.59 12.62
C VAL A 188 -9.36 -13.43 13.66
N LEU A 189 -10.43 -14.14 13.25
CA LEU A 189 -11.20 -15.00 14.15
C LEU A 189 -10.38 -16.20 14.66
N LEU A 190 -9.53 -16.78 13.82
CA LEU A 190 -8.59 -17.83 14.25
C LEU A 190 -7.60 -17.29 15.26
N THR A 191 -7.02 -16.13 15.02
CA THR A 191 -6.11 -15.46 15.99
C THR A 191 -6.84 -15.19 17.30
N PHE A 192 -8.06 -14.65 17.24
CA PHE A 192 -8.91 -14.45 18.42
C PHE A 192 -9.14 -15.75 19.20
N PHE A 193 -9.39 -16.85 18.52
CA PHE A 193 -9.58 -18.16 19.15
C PHE A 193 -8.32 -18.67 19.84
N LEU A 194 -7.16 -18.55 19.17
CA LEU A 194 -5.88 -19.11 19.64
C LEU A 194 -5.24 -18.29 20.77
N LEU A 195 -5.54 -17.01 20.86
CA LEU A 195 -5.00 -16.16 21.92
C LEU A 195 -5.60 -16.49 23.31
N PRO A 196 -4.80 -16.34 24.39
CA PRO A 196 -5.32 -16.40 25.76
C PRO A 196 -6.53 -15.49 25.94
N LYS A 197 -7.55 -15.92 26.69
CA LYS A 197 -8.84 -15.20 26.83
C LYS A 197 -8.68 -13.70 27.10
N ARG A 198 -7.74 -13.31 27.96
CA ARG A 198 -7.46 -11.92 28.33
C ARG A 198 -6.85 -11.06 27.21
N LEU A 199 -6.23 -11.69 26.22
CA LEU A 199 -5.54 -11.03 25.10
C LEU A 199 -6.30 -11.10 23.77
N ARG A 200 -7.43 -11.81 23.74
CA ARG A 200 -8.28 -11.94 22.55
C ARG A 200 -8.66 -10.62 21.88
N PRO A 201 -8.95 -9.54 22.62
CA PRO A 201 -9.23 -8.25 21.99
C PRO A 201 -8.12 -7.73 21.07
N LEU A 202 -6.85 -8.11 21.33
CA LEU A 202 -5.73 -7.72 20.48
C LEU A 202 -5.86 -8.23 19.03
N ALA A 203 -6.46 -9.40 18.84
CA ALA A 203 -6.72 -9.91 17.48
C ALA A 203 -7.69 -9.01 16.72
N LEU A 204 -8.74 -8.55 17.39
CA LEU A 204 -9.74 -7.66 16.80
C LEU A 204 -9.14 -6.27 16.54
N ILE A 205 -8.36 -5.74 17.48
CA ILE A 205 -7.68 -4.45 17.32
C ILE A 205 -6.71 -4.52 16.13
N ALA A 206 -5.82 -5.52 16.08
CA ALA A 206 -4.84 -5.64 15.01
C ALA A 206 -5.47 -5.95 13.65
N GLY A 207 -6.58 -6.70 13.62
CA GLY A 207 -7.21 -7.16 12.39
C GLY A 207 -8.36 -6.31 11.87
N SER A 208 -8.85 -5.31 12.62
CA SER A 208 -10.01 -4.51 12.24
C SER A 208 -9.79 -3.00 12.27
N LEU A 209 -8.56 -2.53 12.43
CA LEU A 209 -8.24 -1.12 12.22
C LEU A 209 -8.47 -0.77 10.74
N PRO A 210 -9.31 0.24 10.41
CA PRO A 210 -9.68 0.54 9.02
C PRO A 210 -8.48 0.78 8.10
N ILE A 211 -7.44 1.44 8.59
CA ILE A 211 -6.22 1.69 7.83
C ILE A 211 -5.47 0.39 7.44
N LEU A 212 -5.56 -0.64 8.29
CA LEU A 212 -4.90 -1.92 8.04
C LEU A 212 -5.74 -2.83 7.14
N THR A 213 -7.06 -2.81 7.31
CA THR A 213 -7.97 -3.64 6.52
C THR A 213 -8.07 -3.21 5.07
N GLY A 214 -7.71 -1.98 4.73
CA GLY A 214 -7.62 -1.48 3.36
C GLY A 214 -6.74 -2.35 2.46
N PHE A 215 -5.68 -2.96 3.00
CA PHE A 215 -4.81 -3.86 2.24
C PHE A 215 -5.52 -5.13 1.75
N THR A 216 -6.51 -5.61 2.49
CA THR A 216 -7.26 -6.83 2.10
C THR A 216 -8.23 -6.56 0.97
N VAL A 217 -8.85 -5.39 0.95
CA VAL A 217 -9.78 -4.96 -0.10
C VAL A 217 -9.04 -4.59 -1.38
N GLY A 218 -7.86 -3.97 -1.26
CA GLY A 218 -6.98 -3.69 -2.41
C GLY A 218 -6.43 -4.93 -3.09
N GLY A 219 -6.44 -6.06 -2.37
CA GLY A 219 -6.06 -7.36 -2.88
C GLY A 219 -4.55 -7.59 -2.87
N VAL A 220 -4.03 -8.09 -1.74
CA VAL A 220 -2.63 -8.56 -1.65
C VAL A 220 -2.60 -10.07 -1.45
N THR A 221 -1.69 -10.75 -2.12
CA THR A 221 -1.51 -12.22 -2.03
C THR A 221 -1.14 -12.68 -0.62
N ASP A 222 -0.55 -11.79 0.18
CA ASP A 222 -0.12 -12.10 1.55
C ASP A 222 -1.25 -12.62 2.45
N VAL A 223 -2.48 -12.24 2.20
CA VAL A 223 -3.64 -12.70 2.98
C VAL A 223 -3.84 -14.21 2.88
N VAL A 224 -3.50 -14.82 1.75
CA VAL A 224 -3.71 -16.24 1.48
C VAL A 224 -2.85 -17.14 2.38
N PHE A 225 -1.63 -16.74 2.73
CA PHE A 225 -0.76 -17.54 3.60
C PHE A 225 -1.05 -17.36 5.10
N LEU A 226 -1.91 -16.42 5.51
CA LEU A 226 -2.09 -16.08 6.92
C LEU A 226 -2.59 -17.25 7.77
N ILE A 227 -3.66 -17.91 7.34
CA ILE A 227 -4.23 -19.02 8.11
C ILE A 227 -3.22 -20.15 8.31
N PRO A 228 -2.59 -20.70 7.25
CA PRO A 228 -1.58 -21.72 7.44
C PRO A 228 -0.37 -21.21 8.25
N LEU A 229 0.06 -19.96 8.08
CA LEU A 229 1.17 -19.43 8.87
C LEU A 229 0.80 -19.29 10.36
N ILE A 230 -0.40 -18.80 10.69
CA ILE A 230 -0.90 -18.74 12.08
C ILE A 230 -0.89 -20.12 12.73
N ILE A 231 -1.36 -21.15 12.00
CA ILE A 231 -1.35 -22.54 12.49
C ILE A 231 0.09 -23.02 12.71
N ALA A 232 1.00 -22.74 11.77
CA ALA A 232 2.39 -23.16 11.84
C ALA A 232 3.14 -22.54 13.04
N VAL A 233 2.83 -21.29 13.39
CA VAL A 233 3.52 -20.58 14.47
C VAL A 233 2.80 -20.67 15.82
N TYR A 234 1.60 -21.25 15.88
CA TYR A 234 0.91 -21.49 17.14
C TYR A 234 1.64 -22.50 17.98
N GLN A 235 2.12 -22.09 19.18
CA GLN A 235 2.91 -22.93 20.10
C GLN A 235 4.09 -23.64 19.39
N TRP A 236 4.73 -22.96 18.46
CA TRP A 236 5.82 -23.50 17.65
C TRP A 236 6.96 -24.07 18.52
N ASP A 237 7.20 -23.51 19.68
CA ASP A 237 8.23 -23.96 20.64
C ASP A 237 7.93 -25.32 21.28
N ARG A 238 6.67 -25.76 21.26
CA ARG A 238 6.26 -27.08 21.71
C ARG A 238 6.38 -28.17 20.64
N TYR A 239 6.67 -27.78 19.41
CA TYR A 239 6.77 -28.73 18.29
C TYR A 239 7.70 -29.91 18.60
N PRO A 240 8.88 -29.76 19.25
CA PRO A 240 9.74 -30.87 19.60
C PRO A 240 9.10 -31.90 20.58
N SER A 241 8.14 -31.50 21.36
CA SER A 241 7.45 -32.35 22.34
C SER A 241 6.12 -32.95 21.86
N LEU A 242 5.69 -32.61 20.64
CA LEU A 242 4.44 -33.12 20.09
C LEU A 242 4.56 -34.59 19.69
N SER A 243 3.43 -35.30 19.73
CA SER A 243 3.31 -36.70 19.33
C SER A 243 2.08 -36.93 18.42
N GLY A 244 2.07 -38.06 17.76
CA GLY A 244 0.97 -38.46 16.87
C GLY A 244 0.78 -37.50 15.69
N TRP A 245 -0.47 -37.29 15.26
CA TRP A 245 -0.81 -36.47 14.10
C TRP A 245 -0.42 -35.00 14.24
N ARG A 246 -0.31 -34.47 15.45
CA ARG A 246 0.10 -33.08 15.73
C ARG A 246 1.49 -32.75 15.22
N THR A 247 2.37 -33.76 15.11
CA THR A 247 3.73 -33.56 14.56
C THR A 247 3.73 -33.25 13.06
N TRP A 248 2.61 -33.48 12.36
CA TRP A 248 2.44 -33.17 10.94
C TRP A 248 1.86 -31.78 10.72
N LEU A 249 1.10 -31.26 11.70
CA LEU A 249 0.35 -30.01 11.52
C LEU A 249 1.26 -28.81 11.22
N THR A 250 2.29 -28.60 12.03
CA THR A 250 3.22 -27.47 11.88
C THR A 250 3.97 -27.49 10.54
N PRO A 251 4.64 -28.61 10.14
CA PRO A 251 5.34 -28.60 8.84
C PRO A 251 4.41 -28.57 7.63
N VAL A 252 3.23 -29.20 7.69
CA VAL A 252 2.23 -29.12 6.64
C VAL A 252 1.74 -27.68 6.49
N ALA A 253 1.36 -27.04 7.58
CA ALA A 253 0.89 -25.66 7.56
C ALA A 253 1.99 -24.70 7.05
N MET A 254 3.25 -24.89 7.47
CA MET A 254 4.36 -24.10 6.94
C MET A 254 4.58 -24.37 5.45
N GLY A 255 4.47 -25.63 5.00
CA GLY A 255 4.56 -26.02 3.59
C GLY A 255 3.49 -25.34 2.73
N LEU A 256 2.25 -25.24 3.26
CA LEU A 256 1.17 -24.48 2.61
C LEU A 256 1.50 -22.99 2.55
N ALA A 257 1.96 -22.39 3.65
CA ALA A 257 2.26 -20.96 3.70
C ALA A 257 3.36 -20.56 2.69
N ILE A 258 4.45 -21.32 2.62
CA ILE A 258 5.54 -21.06 1.68
C ILE A 258 5.17 -21.36 0.22
N SER A 259 4.14 -22.14 -0.02
CA SER A 259 3.60 -22.43 -1.34
C SER A 259 2.72 -21.31 -1.90
N VAL A 260 2.41 -20.29 -1.11
CA VAL A 260 1.66 -19.10 -1.55
C VAL A 260 2.61 -17.99 -1.99
N LYS A 261 3.54 -17.60 -1.13
CA LYS A 261 4.45 -16.45 -1.35
C LYS A 261 5.77 -16.65 -0.62
N GLN A 262 6.79 -15.90 -1.03
CA GLN A 262 8.14 -15.99 -0.46
C GLN A 262 8.26 -15.29 0.91
N THR A 263 7.32 -14.43 1.29
CA THR A 263 7.33 -13.65 2.56
C THR A 263 7.52 -14.52 3.82
N PRO A 264 6.92 -15.73 3.93
CA PRO A 264 7.17 -16.62 5.08
C PRO A 264 8.53 -17.34 5.08
N TRP A 265 9.25 -17.42 3.94
CA TRP A 265 10.48 -18.21 3.82
C TRP A 265 11.56 -17.83 4.84
N PRO A 266 11.83 -16.54 5.10
CA PRO A 266 12.83 -16.14 6.09
C PRO A 266 12.54 -16.58 7.54
N ILE A 267 11.31 -17.00 7.87
CA ILE A 267 10.96 -17.50 9.21
C ILE A 267 11.60 -18.88 9.48
N ILE A 268 11.73 -19.69 8.43
CA ILE A 268 12.15 -21.09 8.53
C ILE A 268 13.51 -21.26 9.23
N PRO A 269 14.60 -20.60 8.82
CA PRO A 269 15.90 -20.78 9.45
C PRO A 269 15.88 -20.41 10.94
N PHE A 270 15.09 -19.43 11.36
CA PHE A 270 14.99 -19.04 12.77
C PHE A 270 14.25 -20.09 13.58
N LEU A 271 13.18 -20.71 13.06
CA LEU A 271 12.50 -21.83 13.70
C LEU A 271 13.43 -23.05 13.85
N LEU A 272 14.15 -23.40 12.79
CA LEU A 272 15.08 -24.53 12.80
C LEU A 272 16.20 -24.29 13.82
N ALA A 273 16.77 -23.10 13.86
CA ALA A 273 17.78 -22.73 14.85
C ALA A 273 17.23 -22.79 16.26
N ALA A 274 16.02 -22.30 16.50
CA ALA A 274 15.36 -22.34 17.80
C ALA A 274 15.23 -23.78 18.33
N TRP A 275 14.64 -24.66 17.53
CA TRP A 275 14.46 -26.07 17.93
C TRP A 275 15.78 -26.79 18.14
N TYR A 276 16.76 -26.53 17.27
CA TYR A 276 18.10 -27.09 17.46
C TYR A 276 18.74 -26.64 18.78
N LEU A 277 18.70 -25.35 19.08
CA LEU A 277 19.29 -24.78 20.29
C LEU A 277 18.61 -25.31 21.54
N GLU A 278 17.29 -25.42 21.57
CA GLU A 278 16.54 -25.95 22.71
C GLU A 278 16.87 -27.41 22.97
N MET A 279 16.80 -28.26 21.97
CA MET A 279 17.06 -29.67 22.12
C MET A 279 18.55 -29.99 22.40
N ASN A 280 19.45 -29.26 21.72
CA ASN A 280 20.90 -29.41 21.98
C ASN A 280 21.27 -28.96 23.39
N GLY A 281 20.60 -27.93 23.92
CA GLY A 281 20.74 -27.51 25.33
C GLY A 281 20.29 -28.55 26.33
N GLN A 282 19.44 -29.48 25.90
CA GLN A 282 19.00 -30.65 26.71
C GLN A 282 19.85 -31.91 26.44
N GLY A 283 20.93 -31.79 25.65
CA GLY A 283 21.78 -32.93 25.28
C GLY A 283 21.21 -33.81 24.15
N GLN A 284 20.10 -33.44 23.55
CA GLN A 284 19.37 -34.23 22.54
C GLN A 284 19.76 -33.88 21.09
N ARG A 285 21.04 -33.68 20.81
CA ARG A 285 21.54 -33.24 19.50
C ARG A 285 21.10 -34.13 18.32
N LYS A 286 21.17 -35.47 18.50
CA LYS A 286 20.80 -36.41 17.42
C LYS A 286 19.30 -36.34 17.15
N GLU A 287 18.48 -36.25 18.16
CA GLU A 287 17.02 -36.13 18.00
C GLU A 287 16.63 -34.77 17.43
N ALA A 288 17.34 -33.69 17.76
CA ALA A 288 17.18 -32.41 17.14
C ALA A 288 17.38 -32.51 15.62
N ILE A 289 18.47 -33.09 15.15
CA ILE A 289 18.75 -33.26 13.71
C ILE A 289 17.64 -34.08 13.03
N LYS A 290 17.20 -35.19 13.63
CA LYS A 290 16.08 -35.99 13.09
C LYS A 290 14.79 -35.18 12.97
N LEU A 291 14.48 -34.39 14.02
CA LEU A 291 13.30 -33.53 14.02
C LEU A 291 13.37 -32.50 12.89
N LEU A 292 14.49 -31.82 12.73
CA LEU A 292 14.69 -30.82 11.68
C LEU A 292 14.58 -31.43 10.29
N LEU A 293 15.21 -32.57 10.04
CA LEU A 293 15.10 -33.29 8.79
C LEU A 293 13.65 -33.71 8.50
N ARG A 294 12.95 -34.25 9.51
CA ARG A 294 11.54 -34.61 9.37
C ARG A 294 10.68 -33.39 9.03
N PHE A 295 10.89 -32.28 9.74
CA PHE A 295 10.17 -31.03 9.46
C PHE A 295 10.41 -30.57 8.02
N LEU A 296 11.66 -30.50 7.58
CA LEU A 296 12.04 -30.08 6.23
C LEU A 296 11.48 -31.02 5.16
N LEU A 297 11.51 -32.34 5.38
CA LEU A 297 10.97 -33.32 4.44
C LEU A 297 9.44 -33.19 4.30
N ILE A 298 8.71 -33.02 5.40
CA ILE A 298 7.25 -32.87 5.34
C ILE A 298 6.89 -31.53 4.70
N MET A 299 7.48 -30.42 5.16
CA MET A 299 7.26 -29.09 4.64
C MET A 299 7.61 -29.01 3.15
N GLY A 300 8.79 -29.51 2.79
CA GLY A 300 9.26 -29.56 1.40
C GLY A 300 8.43 -30.50 0.53
N GLY A 301 7.95 -31.62 1.10
CA GLY A 301 7.03 -32.54 0.42
C GLY A 301 5.70 -31.86 0.06
N VAL A 302 5.13 -31.09 0.99
CA VAL A 302 3.90 -30.31 0.72
C VAL A 302 4.16 -29.25 -0.35
N PHE A 303 5.26 -28.50 -0.23
CA PHE A 303 5.64 -27.49 -1.22
C PHE A 303 5.80 -28.12 -2.62
N LEU A 304 6.55 -29.22 -2.70
CA LEU A 304 6.76 -29.93 -3.96
C LEU A 304 5.45 -30.49 -4.50
N ALA A 305 4.62 -31.14 -3.70
CA ALA A 305 3.35 -31.70 -4.16
C ALA A 305 2.44 -30.66 -4.84
N ILE A 306 2.43 -29.43 -4.31
CA ILE A 306 1.64 -28.32 -4.87
C ILE A 306 2.26 -27.78 -6.16
N ASN A 307 3.56 -27.66 -6.21
CA ASN A 307 4.28 -27.04 -7.33
C ASN A 307 4.71 -28.05 -8.41
N LEU A 308 4.71 -29.36 -8.11
CA LEU A 308 5.25 -30.42 -8.96
C LEU A 308 4.66 -30.46 -10.37
N PRO A 309 3.34 -30.30 -10.60
CA PRO A 309 2.80 -30.30 -11.95
C PRO A 309 3.42 -29.22 -12.84
N PHE A 310 3.69 -28.05 -12.27
CA PHE A 310 4.28 -26.90 -12.98
C PHE A 310 5.80 -27.07 -13.17
N ILE A 311 6.48 -27.62 -12.15
CA ILE A 311 7.92 -27.95 -12.22
C ILE A 311 8.18 -28.99 -13.31
N ILE A 312 7.40 -30.08 -13.36
CA ILE A 312 7.56 -31.13 -14.39
C ILE A 312 7.25 -30.57 -15.77
N SER A 313 6.20 -29.75 -15.89
CA SER A 313 5.80 -29.15 -17.17
C SER A 313 6.91 -28.25 -17.75
N ASN A 314 7.52 -27.38 -16.94
CA ASN A 314 8.64 -26.55 -17.32
C ASN A 314 9.40 -26.02 -16.09
N PRO A 315 10.49 -26.69 -15.66
CA PRO A 315 11.27 -26.30 -14.49
C PRO A 315 11.83 -24.89 -14.58
N SER A 316 12.30 -24.48 -15.76
CA SER A 316 12.91 -23.18 -15.99
C SER A 316 11.89 -22.05 -15.85
N ALA A 317 10.74 -22.18 -16.49
CA ALA A 317 9.67 -21.17 -16.40
C ALA A 317 9.15 -21.03 -14.97
N TRP A 318 8.94 -22.15 -14.28
CA TRP A 318 8.51 -22.12 -12.88
C TRP A 318 9.56 -21.44 -11.99
N LEU A 319 10.84 -21.80 -12.13
CA LEU A 319 11.91 -21.23 -11.31
C LEU A 319 12.08 -19.73 -11.59
N GLN A 320 12.07 -19.32 -12.85
CA GLN A 320 12.14 -17.91 -13.24
C GLN A 320 10.94 -17.14 -12.66
N GLY A 321 9.73 -17.69 -12.76
CA GLY A 321 8.54 -17.09 -12.15
C GLY A 321 8.70 -16.91 -10.66
N VAL A 322 8.95 -17.97 -9.90
CA VAL A 322 9.09 -17.91 -8.44
C VAL A 322 10.24 -17.03 -7.97
N LEU A 323 11.33 -16.92 -8.74
CA LEU A 323 12.46 -16.04 -8.44
C LEU A 323 12.27 -14.60 -8.95
N THR A 324 11.22 -14.30 -9.70
CA THR A 324 10.95 -12.96 -10.24
C THR A 324 11.08 -11.84 -9.19
N PRO A 325 10.56 -11.96 -7.96
CA PRO A 325 10.70 -10.89 -6.96
C PRO A 325 12.14 -10.55 -6.59
N VAL A 326 13.09 -11.48 -6.81
CA VAL A 326 14.50 -11.31 -6.47
C VAL A 326 15.35 -11.04 -7.71
N ALA A 327 14.98 -11.61 -8.87
CA ALA A 327 15.81 -11.65 -10.07
C ALA A 327 15.31 -10.75 -11.21
N SER A 328 14.14 -10.13 -11.11
CA SER A 328 13.51 -9.44 -12.25
C SER A 328 14.04 -8.04 -12.55
N ASN A 329 15.01 -7.54 -11.83
CA ASN A 329 15.40 -6.11 -11.89
C ASN A 329 14.18 -5.18 -11.76
N ALA A 330 13.26 -5.53 -10.85
CA ALA A 330 12.08 -4.72 -10.59
C ALA A 330 12.47 -3.39 -9.96
N VAL A 331 11.73 -2.34 -10.30
CA VAL A 331 11.87 -1.03 -9.66
C VAL A 331 11.70 -1.22 -8.16
N PRO A 332 12.65 -0.72 -7.35
CA PRO A 332 12.48 -0.67 -5.91
C PRO A 332 11.24 0.13 -5.54
N ALA A 333 10.51 -0.35 -4.56
CA ALA A 333 9.23 0.26 -4.17
C ALA A 333 8.95 0.10 -2.67
N GLY A 334 8.03 0.92 -2.16
CA GLY A 334 7.63 0.88 -0.76
C GLY A 334 8.52 1.72 0.15
N GLN A 335 8.41 1.50 1.47
CA GLN A 335 8.97 2.37 2.52
C GLN A 335 10.29 1.87 3.13
N GLY A 336 10.97 0.93 2.49
CA GLY A 336 12.26 0.41 2.96
C GLY A 336 13.41 1.41 2.84
N LEU A 337 14.61 0.99 3.29
CA LEU A 337 15.82 1.84 3.27
C LEU A 337 16.14 2.38 1.87
N VAL A 338 15.88 1.61 0.81
CA VAL A 338 16.05 2.03 -0.58
C VAL A 338 15.23 3.26 -0.93
N GLY A 339 14.10 3.47 -0.23
CA GLY A 339 13.26 4.66 -0.38
C GLY A 339 14.01 5.98 -0.16
N LEU A 340 15.10 6.00 0.64
CA LEU A 340 15.93 7.20 0.81
C LEU A 340 16.56 7.63 -0.51
N SER A 341 17.06 6.70 -1.32
CA SER A 341 17.63 7.02 -2.63
C SER A 341 16.55 7.37 -3.66
N ILE A 342 15.42 6.69 -3.64
CA ILE A 342 14.36 6.86 -4.65
C ILE A 342 13.56 8.15 -4.42
N PHE A 343 13.18 8.44 -3.18
CA PHE A 343 12.26 9.53 -2.86
C PHE A 343 12.95 10.80 -2.35
N LEU A 344 14.13 10.67 -1.76
CA LEU A 344 14.87 11.80 -1.20
C LEU A 344 16.16 12.11 -1.97
N GLY A 345 16.53 11.27 -2.96
CA GLY A 345 17.77 11.45 -3.72
C GLY A 345 19.04 11.33 -2.87
N ILE A 346 18.99 10.61 -1.74
CA ILE A 346 20.12 10.40 -0.86
C ILE A 346 20.97 9.23 -1.37
N GLY A 347 22.21 9.49 -1.69
CA GLY A 347 23.18 8.51 -2.19
C GLY A 347 23.11 8.29 -3.70
N GLY A 348 23.92 7.36 -4.20
CA GLY A 348 24.06 7.08 -5.62
C GLY A 348 23.04 6.13 -6.22
N GLY A 349 22.13 5.59 -5.39
CA GLY A 349 21.08 4.70 -5.86
C GLY A 349 21.56 3.39 -6.50
N ASN A 350 22.78 2.95 -6.24
CA ASN A 350 23.28 1.68 -6.77
C ASN A 350 22.64 0.51 -6.01
N LEU A 351 21.74 -0.22 -6.70
CA LEU A 351 20.91 -1.26 -6.11
C LEU A 351 21.72 -2.49 -5.64
N PHE A 352 22.92 -2.69 -6.17
CA PHE A 352 23.81 -3.76 -5.71
C PHE A 352 24.17 -3.61 -4.23
N TYR A 353 24.49 -2.40 -3.77
CA TYR A 353 24.83 -2.16 -2.36
C TYR A 353 23.64 -2.40 -1.42
N PHE A 354 22.44 -2.07 -1.84
CA PHE A 354 21.21 -2.36 -1.06
C PHE A 354 20.94 -3.87 -1.00
N SER A 355 21.13 -4.59 -2.10
CA SER A 355 21.00 -6.06 -2.13
C SER A 355 22.05 -6.74 -1.24
N LEU A 356 23.29 -6.24 -1.29
CA LEU A 356 24.38 -6.72 -0.43
C LEU A 356 24.06 -6.46 1.05
N LEU A 357 23.55 -5.27 1.38
CA LEU A 357 23.14 -4.90 2.72
C LEU A 357 22.02 -5.81 3.24
N LEU A 358 21.04 -6.14 2.40
CA LEU A 358 19.97 -7.09 2.74
C LEU A 358 20.55 -8.46 3.15
N VAL A 359 21.44 -9.02 2.35
CA VAL A 359 22.06 -10.33 2.64
C VAL A 359 22.90 -10.29 3.91
N ILE A 360 23.72 -9.26 4.09
CA ILE A 360 24.54 -9.07 5.29
C ILE A 360 23.63 -8.94 6.53
N THR A 361 22.58 -8.14 6.43
CA THR A 361 21.62 -7.94 7.54
C THR A 361 20.93 -9.25 7.90
N PHE A 362 20.50 -10.04 6.90
CA PHE A 362 19.90 -11.34 7.15
C PHE A 362 20.85 -12.27 7.93
N VAL A 363 22.10 -12.39 7.48
CA VAL A 363 23.11 -13.23 8.15
C VAL A 363 23.46 -12.69 9.52
N ALA A 364 23.61 -11.38 9.67
CA ALA A 364 23.90 -10.73 10.94
C ALA A 364 22.78 -10.98 11.98
N PHE A 365 21.52 -10.76 11.60
CA PHE A 365 20.39 -11.04 12.48
C PHE A 365 20.30 -12.51 12.84
N PHE A 366 20.58 -13.42 11.90
CA PHE A 366 20.58 -14.85 12.18
C PHE A 366 21.68 -15.25 13.19
N VAL A 367 22.90 -14.72 13.02
CA VAL A 367 24.01 -14.95 13.97
C VAL A 367 23.69 -14.36 15.34
N ILE A 368 23.19 -13.12 15.40
CA ILE A 368 22.80 -12.48 16.67
C ILE A 368 21.67 -13.27 17.33
N TYR A 369 20.69 -13.73 16.57
CA TYR A 369 19.60 -14.55 17.07
C TYR A 369 20.12 -15.83 17.73
N ILE A 370 21.01 -16.56 17.06
CA ILE A 370 21.63 -17.78 17.64
C ILE A 370 22.39 -17.45 18.92
N ALA A 371 23.20 -16.40 18.90
CA ALA A 371 24.03 -16.00 20.06
C ALA A 371 23.20 -15.56 21.28
N THR A 372 22.03 -14.98 21.03
CA THR A 372 21.18 -14.39 22.08
C THR A 372 19.81 -15.04 22.20
N TYR A 373 19.65 -16.24 21.66
CA TYR A 373 18.38 -16.96 21.51
C TYR A 373 17.46 -16.91 22.74
N PRO A 374 17.93 -17.17 24.00
CA PRO A 374 17.02 -17.14 25.14
C PRO A 374 16.30 -15.80 25.35
N ARG A 375 16.92 -14.71 24.89
CA ARG A 375 16.33 -13.36 24.98
C ARG A 375 15.36 -13.08 23.83
N PHE A 376 15.64 -13.63 22.65
CA PHE A 376 14.92 -13.35 21.41
C PHE A 376 13.92 -14.45 21.01
N LYS A 377 13.77 -15.51 21.80
CA LYS A 377 12.83 -16.60 21.54
C LYS A 377 11.43 -16.08 21.14
N ALA A 378 10.89 -15.17 21.92
CA ALA A 378 9.56 -14.63 21.66
C ALA A 378 9.46 -13.88 20.32
N LEU A 379 10.58 -13.40 19.78
CA LEU A 379 10.62 -12.62 18.54
C LEU A 379 10.91 -13.47 17.29
N THR A 380 11.01 -14.79 17.40
CA THR A 380 11.38 -15.69 16.30
C THR A 380 10.61 -15.43 15.01
N VAL A 381 9.30 -15.21 15.10
CA VAL A 381 8.43 -14.93 13.94
C VAL A 381 8.53 -13.48 13.47
N LEU A 382 8.93 -12.56 14.34
CA LEU A 382 9.10 -11.14 14.02
C LEU A 382 10.45 -10.81 13.36
N THR A 383 11.47 -11.67 13.58
CA THR A 383 12.83 -11.44 13.09
C THR A 383 12.89 -11.14 11.58
N PRO A 384 12.12 -11.84 10.71
CA PRO A 384 12.10 -11.54 9.27
C PRO A 384 11.63 -10.14 8.93
N SER A 385 10.81 -9.50 9.77
CA SER A 385 10.34 -8.13 9.52
C SER A 385 11.49 -7.14 9.45
N PHE A 386 12.52 -7.30 10.28
CA PHE A 386 13.72 -6.46 10.23
C PHE A 386 14.46 -6.61 8.90
N ILE A 387 14.48 -7.81 8.34
CA ILE A 387 15.13 -8.10 7.05
C ILE A 387 14.35 -7.45 5.90
N LEU A 388 13.03 -7.53 5.93
CA LEU A 388 12.15 -6.96 4.92
C LEU A 388 12.31 -5.44 4.80
N PHE A 389 12.67 -4.74 5.87
CA PHE A 389 12.95 -3.30 5.84
C PHE A 389 14.13 -2.94 4.92
N PHE A 390 15.12 -3.83 4.78
CA PHE A 390 16.28 -3.65 3.91
C PHE A 390 16.05 -4.17 2.48
N SER A 391 14.90 -4.78 2.22
CA SER A 391 14.54 -5.23 0.87
C SER A 391 14.36 -4.06 -0.08
N ALA A 392 14.73 -4.25 -1.35
CA ALA A 392 14.47 -3.28 -2.41
C ALA A 392 12.95 -3.02 -2.60
N ARG A 393 12.13 -4.00 -2.29
CA ARG A 393 10.67 -3.86 -2.26
C ARG A 393 10.19 -4.14 -0.84
N SER A 394 9.77 -3.09 -0.15
CA SER A 394 9.38 -3.14 1.27
C SER A 394 8.05 -2.42 1.48
N PHE A 395 6.97 -3.17 1.40
CA PHE A 395 5.62 -2.61 1.54
C PHE A 395 5.07 -2.76 2.95
N ALA A 396 4.29 -1.79 3.38
CA ALA A 396 3.59 -1.81 4.66
C ALA A 396 2.73 -3.08 4.83
N SER A 397 2.18 -3.64 3.74
CA SER A 397 1.41 -4.88 3.75
C SER A 397 2.18 -6.06 4.36
N TYR A 398 3.49 -6.17 4.12
CA TYR A 398 4.31 -7.24 4.70
C TYR A 398 4.32 -7.23 6.23
N PHE A 399 4.36 -6.03 6.82
CA PHE A 399 4.38 -5.86 8.28
C PHE A 399 2.99 -6.04 8.89
N VAL A 400 1.97 -5.50 8.22
CA VAL A 400 0.58 -5.57 8.67
C VAL A 400 0.07 -7.01 8.71
N VAL A 401 0.27 -7.78 7.63
CA VAL A 401 -0.19 -9.17 7.58
C VAL A 401 0.55 -10.06 8.57
N LEU A 402 1.83 -9.78 8.84
CA LEU A 402 2.62 -10.53 9.83
C LEU A 402 2.21 -10.23 11.27
N ALA A 403 1.42 -9.18 11.54
CA ALA A 403 0.99 -8.84 12.89
C ALA A 403 0.15 -9.96 13.54
N LEU A 404 -0.75 -10.62 12.80
CA LEU A 404 -1.59 -11.70 13.35
C LEU A 404 -0.77 -12.94 13.72
N PRO A 405 0.06 -13.53 12.84
CA PRO A 405 0.92 -14.66 13.23
C PRO A 405 1.94 -14.26 14.30
N ALA A 406 2.42 -13.02 14.33
CA ALA A 406 3.31 -12.54 15.38
C ALA A 406 2.62 -12.51 16.75
N LEU A 407 1.39 -12.01 16.85
CA LEU A 407 0.59 -12.05 18.08
C LEU A 407 0.40 -13.48 18.57
N VAL A 408 0.04 -14.40 17.68
CA VAL A 408 -0.14 -15.81 18.03
C VAL A 408 1.16 -16.43 18.52
N SER A 409 2.26 -16.22 17.80
CA SER A 409 3.58 -16.71 18.19
C SER A 409 3.99 -16.16 19.55
N LEU A 410 3.93 -14.83 19.74
CA LEU A 410 4.40 -14.13 20.93
C LEU A 410 3.68 -14.62 22.20
N PHE A 411 2.35 -14.77 22.14
CA PHE A 411 1.53 -15.08 23.30
C PHE A 411 1.20 -16.56 23.48
N SER A 412 1.58 -17.42 22.55
CA SER A 412 1.43 -18.89 22.69
C SER A 412 2.72 -19.60 23.08
N THR A 413 3.88 -18.94 22.98
CA THR A 413 5.17 -19.54 23.37
C THR A 413 5.35 -19.58 24.88
N SER A 414 6.02 -20.62 25.34
CA SER A 414 6.38 -20.77 26.75
C SER A 414 7.57 -19.87 27.15
N ASN A 415 7.58 -19.38 28.38
CA ASN A 415 8.74 -18.68 28.90
C ASN A 415 9.94 -19.63 29.02
N VAL A 416 11.10 -19.16 28.54
CA VAL A 416 12.35 -19.92 28.69
C VAL A 416 12.99 -19.57 30.02
N THR A 417 13.22 -20.58 30.86
CA THR A 417 14.07 -20.42 32.06
C THR A 417 15.52 -20.34 31.60
N ARG A 418 16.18 -19.20 31.84
CA ARG A 418 17.57 -18.90 31.46
C ARG A 418 18.60 -19.92 31.89
N GLU A 419 18.31 -20.68 32.97
CA GLU A 419 19.24 -21.58 33.61
C GLU A 419 19.57 -22.84 32.79
N LYS A 420 18.77 -23.20 31.79
CA LYS A 420 18.90 -24.45 31.02
C LYS A 420 19.70 -24.34 29.71
N PHE A 421 20.17 -23.14 29.34
CA PHE A 421 20.93 -22.99 28.12
C PHE A 421 22.42 -23.01 28.36
N PRO A 422 23.17 -23.94 27.73
CA PRO A 422 24.62 -23.86 27.74
C PRO A 422 25.02 -22.51 27.18
N LYS A 423 26.02 -21.88 27.78
CA LYS A 423 26.60 -20.62 27.26
C LYS A 423 27.28 -20.89 25.91
N LEU A 424 26.51 -21.20 24.86
CA LEU A 424 26.98 -21.17 23.46
C LEU A 424 27.55 -19.77 23.10
N THR A 425 27.10 -18.76 23.84
CA THR A 425 27.61 -17.39 23.83
C THR A 425 29.04 -17.23 24.32
N ALA A 426 29.65 -18.27 24.94
CA ALA A 426 31.04 -18.21 25.40
C ALA A 426 32.08 -18.34 24.28
N HIS A 427 31.67 -18.58 23.02
CA HIS A 427 32.62 -18.61 21.92
C HIS A 427 32.84 -17.20 21.37
N ARG A 428 33.94 -16.56 21.73
CA ARG A 428 34.45 -15.30 21.14
C ARG A 428 34.31 -15.25 19.61
N ARG A 429 34.29 -16.40 18.94
CA ARG A 429 34.07 -16.50 17.49
C ARG A 429 32.71 -15.96 17.03
N PHE A 430 31.62 -16.18 17.78
CA PHE A 430 30.30 -15.63 17.42
C PHE A 430 30.25 -14.12 17.64
N GLU A 431 30.89 -13.63 18.70
CA GLU A 431 30.97 -12.18 18.95
C GLU A 431 31.78 -11.49 17.84
N TYR A 432 32.93 -12.03 17.45
CA TYR A 432 33.72 -11.51 16.33
C TYR A 432 33.00 -11.62 15.00
N SER A 433 32.26 -12.69 14.75
CA SER A 433 31.44 -12.82 13.53
C SER A 433 30.31 -11.77 13.50
N ALA A 434 29.62 -11.54 14.62
CA ALA A 434 28.58 -10.53 14.72
C ALA A 434 29.15 -9.12 14.52
N ILE A 435 30.31 -8.80 15.11
CA ILE A 435 31.02 -7.53 14.92
C ILE A 435 31.44 -7.36 13.45
N GLY A 436 32.06 -8.40 12.86
CA GLY A 436 32.46 -8.37 11.45
C GLY A 436 31.30 -8.12 10.50
N LEU A 437 30.16 -8.79 10.72
CA LEU A 437 28.94 -8.58 9.93
C LEU A 437 28.33 -7.20 10.16
N ALA A 438 28.36 -6.68 11.38
CA ALA A 438 27.89 -5.32 11.67
C ALA A 438 28.76 -4.28 10.93
N ILE A 439 30.09 -4.44 10.95
CA ILE A 439 31.02 -3.56 10.20
C ILE A 439 30.76 -3.68 8.70
N ALA A 440 30.61 -4.90 8.15
CA ALA A 440 30.31 -5.09 6.74
C ALA A 440 28.96 -4.48 6.34
N GLY A 441 27.93 -4.59 7.20
CA GLY A 441 26.63 -3.95 6.99
C GLY A 441 26.73 -2.42 7.02
N LEU A 442 27.48 -1.86 7.96
CA LEU A 442 27.76 -0.42 8.02
C LEU A 442 28.49 0.07 6.76
N LEU A 443 29.49 -0.67 6.30
CA LEU A 443 30.21 -0.33 5.08
C LEU A 443 29.30 -0.38 3.85
N ALA A 444 28.51 -1.45 3.69
CA ALA A 444 27.56 -1.56 2.57
C ALA A 444 26.52 -0.45 2.61
N GLY A 445 25.98 -0.13 3.79
CA GLY A 445 25.03 0.98 4.00
C GLY A 445 25.66 2.34 3.70
N THR A 446 26.91 2.57 4.14
CA THR A 446 27.64 3.79 3.85
C THR A 446 27.87 3.93 2.34
N LEU A 447 28.33 2.87 1.65
CA LEU A 447 28.52 2.89 0.20
C LEU A 447 27.19 3.14 -0.55
N ALA A 448 26.10 2.53 -0.09
CA ALA A 448 24.77 2.76 -0.68
C ALA A 448 24.31 4.23 -0.57
N LEU A 449 24.62 4.88 0.55
CA LEU A 449 24.13 6.23 0.85
C LEU A 449 25.12 7.36 0.51
N THR A 450 26.40 7.05 0.25
CA THR A 450 27.45 8.06 -0.05
C THR A 450 28.02 7.95 -1.46
N SER A 451 27.68 6.90 -2.23
CA SER A 451 28.13 6.79 -3.62
C SER A 451 27.50 7.87 -4.50
N ASP A 452 28.24 8.35 -5.48
CA ASP A 452 27.76 9.34 -6.44
C ASP A 452 26.65 8.76 -7.34
N SER A 453 25.68 9.60 -7.67
CA SER A 453 24.62 9.23 -8.59
C SER A 453 25.16 9.04 -10.00
N PRO A 454 24.86 7.88 -10.66
CA PRO A 454 25.34 7.57 -12.01
C PRO A 454 24.87 8.57 -13.06
N LEU A 455 23.69 9.15 -12.88
CA LEU A 455 23.14 10.17 -13.76
C LEU A 455 22.95 11.47 -13.00
N ALA A 456 23.34 12.59 -13.60
CA ALA A 456 22.94 13.91 -13.14
C ALA A 456 21.70 14.34 -13.96
N ILE A 457 20.61 14.69 -13.28
CA ILE A 457 19.34 15.07 -13.90
C ILE A 457 19.04 16.51 -13.53
N GLN A 458 18.87 17.35 -14.56
CA GLN A 458 18.45 18.74 -14.41
C GLN A 458 17.12 18.94 -15.10
N ILE A 459 16.12 19.40 -14.37
CA ILE A 459 14.81 19.78 -14.93
C ILE A 459 14.96 21.17 -15.54
N ILE A 460 14.64 21.30 -16.84
CA ILE A 460 14.78 22.54 -17.61
C ILE A 460 13.45 23.27 -17.69
N SER A 461 12.39 22.58 -18.02
CA SER A 461 11.05 23.17 -18.13
C SER A 461 9.97 22.09 -17.97
N ILE A 462 8.78 22.56 -17.66
CA ILE A 462 7.58 21.73 -17.53
C ILE A 462 6.46 22.28 -18.39
N LYS A 463 5.51 21.42 -18.75
CA LYS A 463 4.21 21.78 -19.27
C LYS A 463 3.15 21.17 -18.38
N THR A 464 2.16 21.99 -18.03
CA THR A 464 1.07 21.62 -17.14
C THR A 464 -0.27 21.66 -17.86
N THR A 465 -1.26 20.93 -17.32
CA THR A 465 -2.66 21.11 -17.70
C THR A 465 -3.32 22.03 -16.69
N GLY A 466 -3.33 23.31 -16.94
CA GLY A 466 -3.91 24.24 -15.98
C GLY A 466 -2.99 24.58 -14.82
N GLN A 467 -3.50 25.43 -13.96
CA GLN A 467 -2.70 26.10 -12.95
C GLN A 467 -2.11 25.27 -11.87
N LEU A 468 -2.85 24.37 -11.36
CA LEU A 468 -2.51 23.63 -10.15
C LEU A 468 -2.30 22.22 -10.41
N ALA A 469 -2.34 21.96 -11.61
CA ALA A 469 -2.69 20.71 -11.69
C ALA A 469 -1.57 19.80 -11.92
N THR A 470 -1.46 19.30 -12.97
CA THR A 470 -0.70 18.11 -13.19
C THR A 470 0.32 18.42 -14.26
N ILE A 471 1.51 17.97 -14.00
CA ILE A 471 2.60 18.05 -14.98
C ILE A 471 2.32 16.98 -16.02
N ILE A 472 2.18 17.39 -17.27
CA ILE A 472 1.98 16.48 -18.42
C ILE A 472 3.25 16.26 -19.23
N GLN A 473 4.21 17.17 -19.14
CA GLN A 473 5.45 17.09 -19.89
C GLN A 473 6.60 17.70 -19.09
N VAL A 474 7.76 17.05 -19.12
CA VAL A 474 8.98 17.52 -18.46
C VAL A 474 10.12 17.47 -19.46
N ARG A 475 10.85 18.58 -19.60
CA ARG A 475 12.09 18.63 -20.35
C ARG A 475 13.27 18.57 -19.42
N LEU A 476 14.19 17.66 -19.70
CA LEU A 476 15.36 17.36 -18.87
C LEU A 476 16.66 17.55 -19.66
N ASN A 477 17.74 17.88 -18.95
CA ASN A 477 19.09 17.58 -19.36
C ASN A 477 19.65 16.47 -18.45
N VAL A 478 20.17 15.41 -19.05
CA VAL A 478 20.69 14.24 -18.32
C VAL A 478 22.14 14.01 -18.73
N THR A 479 23.04 13.95 -17.75
CA THR A 479 24.45 13.68 -17.94
C THR A 479 24.80 12.30 -17.38
N ASN A 480 25.36 11.44 -18.20
CA ASN A 480 25.90 10.15 -17.78
C ASN A 480 27.29 10.35 -17.16
N ARG A 481 27.45 10.05 -15.88
CA ARG A 481 28.71 10.16 -15.14
C ARG A 481 29.51 8.85 -15.14
N THR A 482 28.97 7.80 -15.74
CA THR A 482 29.60 6.47 -15.74
C THR A 482 30.54 6.27 -16.94
N ASN A 483 31.41 5.27 -16.84
CA ASN A 483 32.37 4.89 -17.89
C ASN A 483 31.75 3.98 -18.98
N HIS A 484 30.43 3.79 -19.01
CA HIS A 484 29.72 2.96 -19.97
C HIS A 484 28.42 3.61 -20.42
N ALA A 485 27.94 3.21 -21.58
CA ALA A 485 26.66 3.69 -22.10
C ALA A 485 25.51 3.10 -21.29
N VAL A 486 24.47 3.91 -21.04
CA VAL A 486 23.28 3.53 -20.27
C VAL A 486 21.99 3.79 -21.03
N THR A 487 20.93 3.05 -20.71
CA THR A 487 19.59 3.24 -21.24
C THR A 487 18.68 3.70 -20.11
N PRO A 488 18.46 5.02 -19.92
CA PRO A 488 17.62 5.50 -18.83
C PRO A 488 16.14 5.37 -19.13
N ALA A 489 15.37 4.96 -18.14
CA ALA A 489 13.92 5.02 -18.10
C ALA A 489 13.48 5.96 -16.95
N PHE A 490 12.41 6.73 -17.13
CA PHE A 490 12.11 7.86 -16.25
C PHE A 490 10.73 7.74 -15.63
N THR A 491 10.65 8.13 -14.34
CA THR A 491 9.38 8.42 -13.66
C THR A 491 9.39 9.86 -13.15
N VAL A 492 8.22 10.45 -13.06
CA VAL A 492 8.03 11.74 -12.38
C VAL A 492 7.22 11.48 -11.13
N GLN A 493 7.78 11.85 -9.97
CA GLN A 493 7.23 11.49 -8.69
C GLN A 493 7.02 12.70 -7.78
N ASN A 494 5.93 12.65 -7.01
CA ASN A 494 5.62 13.59 -5.96
C ASN A 494 5.41 12.79 -4.66
N GLY A 495 6.36 12.90 -3.73
CA GLY A 495 6.37 12.10 -2.53
C GLY A 495 6.71 10.62 -2.75
N GLY A 496 6.35 9.78 -1.81
CA GLY A 496 6.76 8.38 -1.76
C GLY A 496 5.89 7.38 -2.56
N ALA A 497 5.09 7.84 -3.52
CA ALA A 497 4.23 6.96 -4.31
C ALA A 497 4.96 6.35 -5.49
N GLU A 498 4.71 5.06 -5.74
CA GLU A 498 5.13 4.40 -6.98
C GLU A 498 4.37 5.01 -8.16
N THR A 499 5.08 5.37 -9.24
CA THR A 499 4.49 6.03 -10.41
C THR A 499 4.83 5.26 -11.68
N ALA A 500 3.94 5.32 -12.67
CA ALA A 500 4.18 4.75 -13.98
C ALA A 500 5.35 5.45 -14.70
N PHE A 501 6.03 4.73 -15.58
CA PHE A 501 7.09 5.30 -16.40
C PHE A 501 6.54 6.30 -17.43
N TRP A 502 7.23 7.42 -17.58
CA TRP A 502 6.89 8.44 -18.53
C TRP A 502 7.39 8.12 -19.94
N ILE A 503 6.63 8.53 -20.93
CA ILE A 503 6.94 8.28 -22.34
C ILE A 503 8.03 9.23 -22.80
N ARG A 504 9.14 8.69 -23.27
CA ARG A 504 10.18 9.49 -23.92
C ARG A 504 9.73 9.91 -25.31
N GLN A 505 9.38 11.18 -25.50
CA GLN A 505 9.03 11.76 -26.81
C GLN A 505 10.27 12.08 -27.64
N SER A 506 11.34 12.57 -27.00
CA SER A 506 12.61 12.86 -27.68
C SER A 506 13.78 12.63 -26.73
N GLY A 507 14.98 12.53 -27.28
CA GLY A 507 16.22 12.18 -26.62
C GLY A 507 16.74 10.78 -27.01
N PRO A 508 18.03 10.51 -26.85
CA PRO A 508 18.63 9.26 -27.26
C PRO A 508 18.13 8.08 -26.41
N LYS A 509 18.00 6.89 -27.03
CA LYS A 509 17.68 5.67 -26.29
C LYS A 509 18.83 5.24 -25.40
N VAL A 510 20.04 5.34 -25.94
CA VAL A 510 21.27 5.02 -25.26
C VAL A 510 22.05 6.31 -25.06
N LEU A 511 22.43 6.62 -23.84
CA LEU A 511 23.26 7.78 -23.48
C LEU A 511 24.71 7.29 -23.31
N PRO A 512 25.64 7.69 -24.17
CA PRO A 512 27.04 7.28 -24.09
C PRO A 512 27.71 7.70 -22.77
N ALA A 513 28.85 7.06 -22.47
CA ALA A 513 29.66 7.40 -21.31
C ALA A 513 30.08 8.89 -21.35
N HIS A 514 29.95 9.57 -20.21
CA HIS A 514 30.33 10.96 -20.00
C HIS A 514 29.63 11.99 -20.91
N GLU A 515 28.58 11.61 -21.63
CA GLU A 515 27.82 12.53 -22.47
C GLU A 515 26.57 13.07 -21.75
N SER A 516 26.11 14.20 -22.28
CA SER A 516 24.86 14.84 -21.85
C SER A 516 23.87 14.89 -22.99
N ALA A 517 22.59 14.67 -22.73
CA ALA A 517 21.53 14.76 -23.71
C ALA A 517 20.24 15.40 -23.14
N SER A 518 19.52 16.08 -23.98
CA SER A 518 18.19 16.61 -23.63
C SER A 518 17.12 15.56 -23.90
N TYR A 519 16.22 15.39 -22.93
CA TYR A 519 15.06 14.49 -23.00
C TYR A 519 13.77 15.28 -22.87
N ASN A 520 12.76 14.86 -23.61
CA ASN A 520 11.40 15.35 -23.44
C ASN A 520 10.51 14.17 -23.05
N LEU A 521 9.91 14.24 -21.87
CA LEU A 521 9.08 13.20 -21.28
C LEU A 521 7.62 13.65 -21.25
N MET A 522 6.69 12.75 -21.55
CA MET A 522 5.27 12.95 -21.47
C MET A 522 4.62 11.93 -20.55
N ALA A 523 3.64 12.34 -19.77
CA ALA A 523 2.84 11.45 -18.93
C ALA A 523 2.13 10.40 -19.82
N PRO A 524 2.17 9.10 -19.44
CA PRO A 524 1.61 8.03 -20.29
C PRO A 524 0.09 8.07 -20.36
N ASN A 525 -0.58 8.60 -19.34
CA ASN A 525 -2.04 8.78 -19.29
C ASN A 525 -2.39 9.80 -18.21
N PHE A 526 -3.67 10.12 -18.09
CA PHE A 526 -4.18 11.08 -17.10
C PHE A 526 -3.81 10.70 -15.64
N PHE A 527 -3.89 9.43 -15.27
CA PHE A 527 -3.60 8.98 -13.91
C PHE A 527 -2.12 8.97 -13.54
N ALA A 528 -1.23 8.99 -14.52
CA ALA A 528 0.20 9.06 -14.31
C ALA A 528 0.74 10.50 -14.29
N GLN A 529 -0.13 11.49 -14.38
CA GLN A 529 0.24 12.89 -14.23
C GLN A 529 0.64 13.16 -12.79
N SER A 530 1.64 14.00 -12.60
CA SER A 530 2.17 14.33 -11.27
C SER A 530 1.62 15.68 -10.81
N PRO A 531 1.04 15.78 -9.59
CA PRO A 531 0.58 17.05 -9.08
C PRO A 531 1.76 17.99 -8.79
N LEU A 532 1.53 19.29 -8.96
CA LEU A 532 2.52 20.34 -8.69
C LEU A 532 2.70 20.65 -7.20
N THR A 533 1.66 20.42 -6.42
CA THR A 533 1.65 20.75 -4.99
C THR A 533 2.76 20.02 -4.23
N GLY A 534 3.60 20.77 -3.53
CA GLY A 534 4.70 20.21 -2.74
C GLY A 534 6.00 19.95 -3.52
N GLY A 535 6.03 20.30 -4.82
CA GLY A 535 7.17 20.02 -5.69
C GLY A 535 7.18 18.58 -6.22
N PHE A 536 8.08 18.31 -7.15
CA PHE A 536 8.24 16.98 -7.74
C PHE A 536 9.73 16.71 -8.05
N GLN A 537 10.04 15.47 -8.33
CA GLN A 537 11.36 15.00 -8.75
C GLN A 537 11.22 14.08 -9.95
N VAL A 538 12.29 13.97 -10.72
CA VAL A 538 12.40 12.98 -11.79
C VAL A 538 13.39 11.92 -11.33
N ALA A 539 12.96 10.66 -11.33
CA ALA A 539 13.84 9.52 -11.12
C ALA A 539 14.16 8.85 -12.46
N ALA A 540 15.44 8.59 -12.70
CA ALA A 540 15.92 7.82 -13.84
C ALA A 540 16.45 6.48 -13.35
N PHE A 541 15.98 5.42 -13.97
CA PHE A 541 16.39 4.06 -13.69
C PHE A 541 17.25 3.51 -14.82
N THR A 542 18.26 2.72 -14.49
CA THR A 542 19.05 1.96 -15.45
C THR A 542 19.08 0.49 -15.04
N GLU A 543 19.11 -0.43 -16.01
CA GLU A 543 19.07 -1.88 -15.74
C GLU A 543 20.48 -2.49 -15.59
N SER A 544 21.45 -1.94 -16.29
CA SER A 544 22.83 -2.44 -16.31
C SER A 544 23.83 -1.28 -16.25
N PRO A 545 24.38 -0.97 -15.07
CA PRO A 545 24.04 -1.53 -13.75
C PRO A 545 22.67 -1.12 -13.28
N GLY A 546 22.08 -1.88 -12.32
CA GLY A 546 20.82 -1.54 -11.69
C GLY A 546 20.97 -0.31 -10.78
N THR A 547 20.45 0.84 -11.21
CA THR A 547 20.59 2.09 -10.46
C THR A 547 19.34 2.94 -10.51
N VAL A 548 19.20 3.82 -9.54
CA VAL A 548 18.23 4.92 -9.53
C VAL A 548 18.96 6.24 -9.28
N SER A 549 18.71 7.22 -10.13
CA SER A 549 19.24 8.58 -9.99
C SER A 549 18.07 9.54 -9.89
N VAL A 550 18.09 10.47 -8.95
CA VAL A 550 16.97 11.37 -8.68
C VAL A 550 17.43 12.82 -8.87
N SER A 551 16.60 13.63 -9.53
CA SER A 551 16.85 15.07 -9.68
C SER A 551 16.75 15.79 -8.34
N ALA A 552 17.31 17.00 -8.26
CA ALA A 552 16.92 17.93 -7.21
C ALA A 552 15.40 18.15 -7.25
N PRO A 553 14.76 18.39 -6.09
CA PRO A 553 13.35 18.77 -6.06
C PRO A 553 13.11 20.02 -6.91
N PHE A 554 12.11 19.98 -7.75
CA PHE A 554 11.65 21.10 -8.53
C PHE A 554 10.34 21.58 -7.93
N SER A 555 10.35 22.72 -7.30
CA SER A 555 9.16 23.36 -6.76
C SER A 555 8.67 24.42 -7.73
N VAL A 556 7.39 24.32 -8.06
CA VAL A 556 6.66 25.39 -8.73
C VAL A 556 5.69 25.92 -7.69
N ASN A 557 5.65 27.22 -7.49
CA ASN A 557 4.62 27.81 -6.66
C ASN A 557 3.28 27.59 -7.34
N PRO A 558 2.38 26.80 -6.76
CA PRO A 558 1.05 26.64 -7.34
C PRO A 558 0.31 27.96 -7.16
N TYR A 559 -0.22 28.48 -8.25
CA TYR A 559 -1.12 29.62 -8.22
C TYR A 559 -2.55 29.14 -8.28
N HIS A 560 -3.45 29.81 -7.60
CA HIS A 560 -4.89 29.65 -7.81
C HIS A 560 -5.55 31.00 -7.96
N LEU A 561 -6.83 31.01 -8.32
CA LEU A 561 -7.59 32.22 -8.53
C LEU A 561 -8.60 32.38 -7.40
N ILE A 562 -8.59 33.51 -6.74
CA ILE A 562 -9.68 33.94 -5.89
C ILE A 562 -10.59 34.86 -6.70
N MET A 563 -11.88 34.56 -6.76
CA MET A 563 -12.85 35.34 -7.50
C MET A 563 -13.60 36.26 -6.55
N ASN A 564 -13.53 37.57 -6.84
CA ASN A 564 -14.19 38.63 -6.08
C ASN A 564 -15.23 39.31 -6.94
N PRO A 565 -16.51 38.95 -6.85
CA PRO A 565 -17.56 39.69 -7.52
C PRO A 565 -17.86 41.00 -6.78
N GLU A 566 -18.10 42.07 -7.52
CA GLU A 566 -18.51 43.37 -6.97
C GLU A 566 -19.81 43.28 -6.14
N ALA A 567 -20.60 42.25 -6.38
CA ALA A 567 -21.90 42.03 -5.73
C ALA A 567 -22.09 40.56 -5.35
N VAL A 568 -21.39 40.09 -4.30
CA VAL A 568 -21.63 38.76 -3.74
C VAL A 568 -22.99 38.68 -3.05
N ASN A 569 -23.77 37.68 -3.39
CA ASN A 569 -25.08 37.40 -2.75
C ASN A 569 -26.14 38.52 -2.89
N GLN A 570 -25.88 39.56 -3.72
CA GLN A 570 -26.86 40.57 -4.01
C GLN A 570 -27.67 40.22 -5.26
N ILE A 571 -28.97 40.45 -5.20
CA ILE A 571 -29.86 40.35 -6.35
C ILE A 571 -29.56 41.54 -7.26
N GLN A 572 -29.28 41.29 -8.51
CA GLN A 572 -29.03 42.32 -9.51
C GLN A 572 -30.20 42.41 -10.48
N PRO A 573 -30.59 43.60 -10.96
CA PRO A 573 -31.59 43.69 -11.99
C PRO A 573 -31.06 43.13 -13.34
N PRO A 574 -31.90 42.46 -14.13
CA PRO A 574 -31.53 42.04 -15.48
C PRO A 574 -31.01 43.19 -16.31
N GLY A 575 -30.00 42.95 -17.15
CA GLY A 575 -29.32 43.95 -17.95
C GLY A 575 -28.24 44.73 -17.21
N ARG A 576 -28.13 44.63 -15.89
CA ARG A 576 -27.00 45.23 -15.15
C ARG A 576 -25.73 44.48 -15.47
N ILE A 577 -24.66 45.23 -15.67
CA ILE A 577 -23.30 44.69 -15.80
C ILE A 577 -22.68 44.54 -14.42
N VAL A 578 -22.30 43.32 -14.06
CA VAL A 578 -21.62 43.00 -12.81
C VAL A 578 -20.14 42.77 -13.12
N LYS A 579 -19.29 43.46 -12.39
CA LYS A 579 -17.84 43.30 -12.46
C LYS A 579 -17.41 42.08 -11.60
N LEU A 580 -16.66 41.17 -12.22
CA LEU A 580 -15.96 40.07 -11.55
C LEU A 580 -14.46 40.31 -11.68
N THR A 581 -13.75 40.23 -10.57
CA THR A 581 -12.27 40.24 -10.58
C THR A 581 -11.74 38.90 -10.11
N THR A 582 -10.69 38.43 -10.73
CA THR A 582 -9.98 37.23 -10.31
C THR A 582 -8.56 37.63 -9.91
N GLN A 583 -8.21 37.37 -8.66
CA GLN A 583 -6.86 37.61 -8.12
C GLN A 583 -6.05 36.32 -8.23
N LEU A 584 -4.90 36.38 -8.87
CA LEU A 584 -3.90 35.33 -8.84
C LEU A 584 -3.26 35.32 -7.45
N VAL A 585 -3.27 34.17 -6.79
CA VAL A 585 -2.65 33.99 -5.46
C VAL A 585 -1.78 32.73 -5.43
N ASP A 586 -0.84 32.68 -4.48
CA ASP A 586 -0.02 31.50 -4.20
C ASP A 586 -0.78 30.46 -3.34
N ALA A 587 -0.11 29.38 -2.98
CA ALA A 587 -0.68 28.30 -2.16
C ALA A 587 -1.10 28.74 -0.73
N PHE A 588 -0.70 29.96 -0.31
CA PHE A 588 -1.01 30.53 0.99
C PHE A 588 -1.95 31.74 0.89
N ASP A 589 -2.65 31.90 -0.25
CA ASP A 589 -3.54 33.00 -0.57
C ASP A 589 -2.87 34.40 -0.64
N ASN A 590 -1.54 34.45 -0.76
CA ASN A 590 -0.85 35.72 -0.97
C ASN A 590 -0.98 36.16 -2.43
N PRO A 591 -1.28 37.43 -2.71
CA PRO A 591 -1.35 37.96 -4.07
C PRO A 591 -0.06 37.73 -4.86
N VAL A 592 -0.19 37.22 -6.07
CA VAL A 592 0.92 37.03 -7.02
C VAL A 592 0.86 38.13 -8.07
N HIS A 593 1.87 38.99 -8.12
CA HIS A 593 1.96 40.08 -9.07
C HIS A 593 2.60 39.61 -10.40
N GLN A 594 1.78 39.05 -11.28
CA GLN A 594 2.21 38.58 -12.60
C GLN A 594 1.23 39.01 -13.68
N ALA A 595 1.69 39.87 -14.54
CA ALA A 595 0.91 40.36 -15.71
C ALA A 595 0.92 39.36 -16.86
N GLY A 596 -0.10 39.47 -17.71
CA GLY A 596 -0.17 38.79 -19.02
C GLY A 596 -0.56 37.32 -18.98
N LEU A 597 -0.92 36.76 -17.82
CA LEU A 597 -1.46 35.40 -17.76
C LEU A 597 -2.90 35.36 -18.24
N PRO A 598 -3.26 34.48 -19.19
CA PRO A 598 -4.62 34.32 -19.62
C PRO A 598 -5.47 33.65 -18.52
N VAL A 599 -6.59 34.29 -18.21
CA VAL A 599 -7.62 33.75 -17.30
C VAL A 599 -8.91 33.59 -18.12
N TYR A 600 -9.53 32.44 -18.00
CA TYR A 600 -10.76 32.10 -18.71
C TYR A 600 -11.92 32.05 -17.71
N LEU A 601 -12.93 32.87 -17.91
CA LEU A 601 -14.19 32.84 -17.16
C LEU A 601 -15.27 32.15 -17.99
N GLY A 602 -15.96 31.21 -17.39
CA GLY A 602 -17.11 30.53 -17.99
C GLY A 602 -18.25 30.34 -17.02
N GLN A 603 -19.40 29.98 -17.56
CA GLN A 603 -20.54 29.51 -16.76
C GLN A 603 -20.36 28.03 -16.49
N THR A 604 -20.55 27.60 -15.24
CA THR A 604 -20.39 26.22 -14.82
C THR A 604 -21.69 25.64 -14.29
N VAL A 605 -21.81 24.31 -14.34
CA VAL A 605 -22.94 23.57 -13.81
C VAL A 605 -22.60 23.14 -12.38
N TYR A 606 -23.27 23.72 -11.41
CA TYR A 606 -23.19 23.26 -10.02
C TYR A 606 -24.36 22.31 -9.74
N ARG A 607 -24.10 21.12 -9.18
CA ARG A 607 -25.05 19.98 -9.06
C ARG A 607 -26.26 20.24 -8.14
N GLN A 608 -26.87 21.40 -8.16
CA GLN A 608 -28.11 21.71 -7.45
C GLN A 608 -29.27 21.92 -8.43
N ALA A 609 -30.43 21.42 -8.08
CA ALA A 609 -31.66 21.73 -8.81
C ALA A 609 -31.92 23.25 -8.76
N GLY A 610 -32.49 23.83 -9.82
CA GLY A 610 -32.84 25.24 -9.87
C GLY A 610 -31.70 26.19 -10.27
N GLN A 611 -30.68 25.73 -10.98
CA GLN A 611 -29.64 26.61 -11.53
C GLN A 611 -29.87 26.95 -13.02
N ILE A 612 -29.40 28.14 -13.44
CA ILE A 612 -29.42 28.58 -14.83
C ILE A 612 -28.00 28.60 -15.37
N TYR A 613 -27.82 28.12 -16.58
CA TYR A 613 -26.55 28.17 -17.29
C TYR A 613 -26.71 28.47 -18.78
N GLY A 614 -25.67 29.00 -19.41
CA GLY A 614 -25.69 29.36 -20.82
C GLY A 614 -26.48 30.60 -21.14
N GLN A 615 -26.90 31.41 -20.17
CA GLN A 615 -27.80 32.56 -20.32
C GLN A 615 -27.13 33.91 -20.03
N ALA A 616 -25.85 33.93 -19.70
CA ALA A 616 -25.12 35.17 -19.48
C ALA A 616 -24.13 35.47 -20.58
N SER A 617 -23.89 36.74 -20.83
CA SER A 617 -22.82 37.28 -21.68
C SER A 617 -21.64 37.65 -20.77
N ILE A 618 -20.42 37.30 -21.19
CA ILE A 618 -19.16 37.64 -20.54
C ILE A 618 -18.36 38.56 -21.45
N ASN A 619 -17.93 39.72 -20.96
CA ASN A 619 -17.18 40.74 -21.72
C ASN A 619 -17.81 41.11 -23.07
N GLY A 620 -19.16 41.14 -23.14
CA GLY A 620 -19.87 41.44 -24.37
C GLY A 620 -19.88 40.30 -25.41
N SER A 621 -19.39 39.13 -25.09
CA SER A 621 -19.56 37.92 -25.90
C SER A 621 -21.04 37.57 -26.00
N GLY A 622 -21.44 36.86 -27.03
CA GLY A 622 -22.81 36.32 -27.11
C GLY A 622 -23.17 35.47 -25.89
N ILE A 623 -24.47 35.31 -25.63
CA ILE A 623 -24.96 34.41 -24.58
C ILE A 623 -24.52 32.99 -24.90
N GLY A 624 -23.88 32.30 -23.95
CA GLY A 624 -23.41 30.94 -24.15
C GLY A 624 -22.52 30.42 -23.04
N MET A 625 -22.08 29.19 -23.20
CA MET A 625 -21.21 28.51 -22.26
C MET A 625 -19.71 28.56 -22.60
N THR A 626 -19.36 29.17 -23.72
CA THR A 626 -17.96 29.27 -24.16
C THR A 626 -17.18 30.19 -23.20
N PRO A 627 -16.07 29.71 -22.63
CA PRO A 627 -15.24 30.52 -21.74
C PRO A 627 -14.64 31.72 -22.48
N VAL A 628 -14.59 32.87 -21.81
CA VAL A 628 -14.03 34.12 -22.33
C VAL A 628 -12.72 34.43 -21.64
N ALA A 629 -11.67 34.73 -22.38
CA ALA A 629 -10.36 35.03 -21.86
C ALA A 629 -10.24 36.54 -21.49
N SER A 630 -9.56 36.80 -20.36
CA SER A 630 -8.99 38.08 -19.98
C SER A 630 -7.54 37.83 -19.51
N HIS A 631 -6.71 38.85 -19.36
CA HIS A 631 -5.34 38.73 -18.94
C HIS A 631 -5.15 39.42 -17.59
N THR A 632 -4.26 38.86 -16.77
CA THR A 632 -3.86 39.52 -15.51
C THR A 632 -3.11 40.80 -15.77
N ASP A 633 -3.39 41.83 -14.97
CA ASP A 633 -2.62 43.05 -14.90
C ASP A 633 -1.33 42.90 -14.05
N ASP A 634 -0.61 44.02 -13.84
CA ASP A 634 0.62 44.04 -13.05
C ASP A 634 0.41 43.60 -11.59
N ASN A 635 -0.82 43.66 -11.07
CA ASN A 635 -1.17 43.18 -9.74
C ASN A 635 -1.64 41.72 -9.73
N GLY A 636 -1.63 41.04 -10.89
CA GLY A 636 -2.11 39.67 -11.01
C GLY A 636 -3.63 39.56 -11.02
N VAL A 637 -4.35 40.61 -11.38
CA VAL A 637 -5.82 40.68 -11.42
C VAL A 637 -6.33 40.62 -12.84
N ALA A 638 -7.21 39.66 -13.16
CA ALA A 638 -7.98 39.70 -14.39
C ALA A 638 -9.41 40.14 -14.11
N THR A 639 -9.96 40.98 -15.01
CA THR A 639 -11.29 41.57 -14.85
C THR A 639 -12.23 41.06 -15.94
N PHE A 640 -13.48 40.74 -15.52
CA PHE A 640 -14.57 40.32 -16.39
C PHE A 640 -15.83 41.14 -16.09
N TYR A 641 -16.67 41.24 -17.07
CA TYR A 641 -17.97 41.90 -16.97
C TYR A 641 -19.06 40.94 -17.41
N VAL A 642 -19.98 40.61 -16.52
CA VAL A 642 -21.03 39.62 -16.77
C VAL A 642 -22.41 40.28 -16.71
N THR A 643 -23.30 39.90 -17.59
CA THR A 643 -24.69 40.41 -17.64
C THR A 643 -25.62 39.37 -18.23
N THR A 644 -26.90 39.45 -17.88
CA THR A 644 -27.98 38.69 -18.53
C THR A 644 -29.25 39.51 -18.56
N GLN A 645 -30.07 39.25 -19.56
CA GLN A 645 -31.44 39.82 -19.66
C GLN A 645 -32.48 38.94 -18.96
N LEU A 646 -32.06 37.78 -18.50
CA LEU A 646 -32.94 36.83 -17.80
C LEU A 646 -33.21 37.30 -16.37
N SER A 647 -34.48 37.27 -15.95
CA SER A 647 -34.89 37.47 -14.58
C SER A 647 -35.25 36.11 -13.95
N SER A 648 -34.49 35.70 -12.96
CA SER A 648 -34.74 34.42 -12.26
C SER A 648 -34.24 34.45 -10.83
N THR A 649 -34.96 33.74 -9.97
CA THR A 649 -34.53 33.47 -8.60
C THR A 649 -33.35 32.52 -8.52
N ASP A 650 -33.16 31.71 -9.59
CA ASP A 650 -32.08 30.76 -9.70
C ASP A 650 -30.76 31.46 -10.10
N PRO A 651 -29.64 31.12 -9.45
CA PRO A 651 -28.36 31.75 -9.73
C PRO A 651 -27.72 31.24 -11.02
N ILE A 652 -26.90 32.09 -11.65
CA ILE A 652 -25.92 31.69 -12.64
C ILE A 652 -24.58 31.53 -11.93
N TYR A 653 -23.94 30.40 -12.12
CA TYR A 653 -22.65 30.08 -11.49
C TYR A 653 -21.52 30.38 -12.48
N PHE A 654 -20.51 31.09 -12.02
CA PHE A 654 -19.32 31.43 -12.77
C PHE A 654 -18.10 30.76 -12.14
N GLU A 655 -17.20 30.33 -13.00
CA GLU A 655 -15.92 29.70 -12.64
C GLU A 655 -14.80 30.29 -13.50
N ALA A 656 -13.67 30.64 -12.88
CA ALA A 656 -12.50 31.13 -13.58
C ALA A 656 -11.38 30.11 -13.56
N ASN A 657 -10.62 30.04 -14.66
CA ASN A 657 -9.51 29.08 -14.79
C ASN A 657 -8.38 29.68 -15.64
N LEU A 658 -7.13 29.21 -15.47
CA LEU A 658 -6.00 29.58 -16.35
C LEU A 658 -5.89 28.72 -17.62
N VAL A 659 -6.81 27.80 -17.85
CA VAL A 659 -6.88 26.99 -19.08
C VAL A 659 -8.22 27.16 -19.76
N ASN A 660 -8.22 27.09 -21.09
CA ASN A 660 -9.41 27.14 -21.88
C ASN A 660 -10.21 25.81 -21.88
N ASN A 661 -10.43 25.25 -20.70
CA ASN A 661 -11.23 24.03 -20.59
C ASN A 661 -11.96 24.00 -19.24
N LEU A 662 -13.13 24.60 -19.20
CA LEU A 662 -14.00 24.64 -18.03
C LEU A 662 -14.93 23.43 -17.93
N THR A 663 -14.69 22.37 -18.72
CA THR A 663 -15.52 21.17 -18.69
C THR A 663 -15.17 20.24 -17.54
N GLY A 664 -15.90 20.39 -16.45
CA GLY A 664 -16.37 19.25 -15.65
C GLY A 664 -15.41 18.42 -14.83
N TYR A 665 -14.14 18.78 -14.69
CA TYR A 665 -13.21 18.07 -13.81
C TYR A 665 -12.61 18.98 -12.74
N PRO A 666 -12.38 18.47 -11.51
CA PRO A 666 -12.09 19.26 -10.31
C PRO A 666 -10.67 19.87 -10.26
N TYR A 667 -10.13 20.24 -11.39
CA TYR A 667 -8.79 20.82 -11.50
C TYR A 667 -8.78 22.32 -11.83
N GLY A 668 -9.95 22.95 -11.82
CA GLY A 668 -10.09 24.39 -11.79
C GLY A 668 -10.17 24.86 -10.35
N TYR A 669 -9.20 25.58 -9.90
CA TYR A 669 -9.21 26.16 -8.54
C TYR A 669 -9.66 27.60 -8.60
N SER A 670 -10.80 27.82 -9.11
CA SER A 670 -11.52 29.03 -8.81
C SER A 670 -12.70 28.70 -7.93
N GLU A 671 -12.98 29.54 -6.99
CA GLU A 671 -14.26 29.50 -6.30
C GLU A 671 -15.38 29.63 -7.33
N ILE A 672 -16.43 28.81 -7.17
CA ILE A 672 -17.63 28.94 -7.97
C ILE A 672 -18.47 30.06 -7.38
N VAL A 673 -18.70 31.13 -8.12
CA VAL A 673 -19.41 32.29 -7.64
C VAL A 673 -20.83 32.33 -8.22
N PRO A 674 -21.90 32.31 -7.40
CA PRO A 674 -23.28 32.49 -7.83
C PRO A 674 -23.62 33.98 -7.97
N ILE A 675 -24.27 34.36 -9.07
CA ILE A 675 -24.88 35.68 -9.24
C ILE A 675 -26.36 35.49 -9.57
N ARG A 676 -27.25 36.23 -8.90
CA ARG A 676 -28.68 36.21 -9.10
C ARG A 676 -29.12 37.51 -9.81
N PHE A 677 -29.91 37.35 -10.85
CA PHE A 677 -30.51 38.46 -11.59
C PHE A 677 -32.03 38.39 -11.48
N LEU A 678 -32.65 39.35 -10.79
CA LEU A 678 -34.08 39.38 -10.52
C LEU A 678 -34.62 40.80 -10.68
N ASN A 679 -35.78 40.95 -11.32
CA ASN A 679 -36.48 42.23 -11.33
C ASN A 679 -36.84 42.62 -9.90
N GLY A 680 -36.41 43.79 -9.47
CA GLY A 680 -36.84 44.33 -8.18
C GLY A 680 -38.36 44.55 -8.20
N HIS A 681 -39.05 44.07 -7.15
CA HIS A 681 -40.44 44.45 -6.91
C HIS A 681 -40.49 45.82 -6.31
#